data_0abb3dfbdd2139ee2163c1920e85eb12
#
_entry.id   0abb3dfbdd2139ee2163c1920e85eb12
#
_cell.length_a   1.000
_cell.length_b   1.000
_cell.length_c   1.000
_cell.angle_alpha   90.00
_cell.angle_beta   90.00
_cell.angle_gamma   90.00
#
_symmetry.space_group_name_H-M   'P 1'
#
loop_
_entity.id
_entity.type
_entity.pdbx_description
1 polymer ?
#
loop_
_entity_poly.entity_id
_entity_poly.type
_entity_poly.pdbx_seq_one_letter_code
_entity_poly.pdbx_strand_id
1 'polypeptide(L)'
;MKKILIPLLLCTLIALLLCACTTTPPPDETLPDTPPVTEAPTDPATEPPTEETTEAPTEESSEEQTTEEITTDYFEANRIEIVEPDPTKFADLTLTDEGVDIYRLPGNGNGGWRYGPSYIYYGDGRVDAYFASGGDSGEWDRITHRSSTDDGATWGPEKIVVYPTPGSMDGYSCCDPDVVYFDGYYYLGYTSTLNDGGYCNNVFVARSKDPDGPFEKWNGSGWGGAPAPIFYFEQSYGYWGIGEPSMVELNGTLYIYYTYATPMKSFIMLATADATHEDWPSTLTHHGAVMEKKSDSVCVKFVEDWGKFILVTREDVLGNGNCVVVYESADGKSFTLVDAVRENTCPGMFSMGLSSRQNGHIRLSEDADRLRLAYAYGDSGWAAWNTRMHKVSLTQSEGNDLAAESAKSPLNVGITREEEPFGWEEWTMIRTQKDLFILSKGEKQNVNLYFRDRYVNGKDSSMRDKEITVTDYDESVVSFKNGRMIAEGVGETAVTVRYKDLAHVFRVVVVATDEEKEAILAETKVELAVPELTIYLGERSIYRPQIRVRVTKGDGSVSELYVNDGPNELTFTGYDENIISVSEKGVVTARTAGTTEVTVKYGAHTMKVKIKVSADPADSFFGMGDMEEMNYVSLDFTKEIDRTVPSYFNSCEMTATEEGMRVTVKSAKTQPGATDPSFKVVYQGALDPIMTEDYTAVEIVYRVPLENTAHTTRMEIFIGAGSIMDAQGGYSTQADLICDGEFHTLRVPVSHLDYWKGQLNVIRFDFFTAALTGDAMDISSISLVS
;
A
#
# COMPACT_ATOMS: atom_id res chain seq x y z
N MET A 1 22.20 -28.99 -9.64
CA MET A 1 20.96 -29.16 -8.92
C MET A 1 21.22 -28.85 -7.45
N LYS A 2 21.10 -27.63 -7.10
CA LYS A 2 21.09 -27.00 -5.76
C LYS A 2 21.48 -25.54 -5.96
N LYS A 3 20.51 -24.69 -6.06
CA LYS A 3 20.59 -23.22 -5.84
C LYS A 3 19.36 -22.63 -6.52
N ILE A 4 18.35 -22.42 -5.78
CA ILE A 4 17.28 -21.43 -5.94
C ILE A 4 16.31 -21.76 -4.79
N LEU A 5 16.50 -21.12 -3.66
CA LEU A 5 15.56 -21.03 -2.54
C LEU A 5 16.14 -20.07 -1.54
N ILE A 6 15.90 -18.83 -1.70
CA ILE A 6 15.94 -17.74 -0.72
C ILE A 6 15.76 -16.46 -1.55
N PRO A 7 14.59 -15.91 -1.67
CA PRO A 7 14.06 -14.92 -0.78
C PRO A 7 12.50 -14.93 -0.69
N LEU A 8 11.94 -16.00 -0.17
CA LEU A 8 10.47 -16.11 -0.05
C LEU A 8 10.01 -16.05 1.41
N LEU A 9 10.85 -15.53 2.33
CA LEU A 9 10.61 -15.82 3.75
C LEU A 9 10.12 -14.65 4.60
N LEU A 10 10.05 -13.43 4.11
CA LEU A 10 9.58 -12.32 4.96
C LEU A 10 8.07 -12.05 4.85
N CYS A 11 7.45 -12.29 3.71
CA CYS A 11 5.99 -12.25 3.59
C CYS A 11 5.28 -13.54 3.99
N THR A 12 6.00 -14.66 4.11
CA THR A 12 5.43 -15.96 4.46
C THR A 12 5.37 -16.25 5.96
N LEU A 13 5.99 -15.47 6.81
CA LEU A 13 5.92 -15.70 8.26
C LEU A 13 4.57 -15.33 8.89
N ILE A 14 3.75 -14.53 8.23
CA ILE A 14 2.37 -14.26 8.65
C ILE A 14 1.38 -15.28 8.05
N ALA A 15 1.72 -15.93 6.94
CA ALA A 15 0.84 -16.88 6.25
C ALA A 15 0.99 -18.35 6.67
N LEU A 16 1.99 -18.74 7.45
CA LEU A 16 2.32 -20.16 7.75
C LEU A 16 1.79 -20.70 9.07
N LEU A 17 0.92 -19.99 9.76
CA LEU A 17 0.32 -20.49 11.03
C LEU A 17 -1.07 -21.12 10.85
N LEU A 18 -1.57 -21.35 9.65
CA LEU A 18 -2.94 -21.84 9.41
C LEU A 18 -3.06 -23.00 8.41
N CYS A 19 -2.18 -23.99 8.43
CA CYS A 19 -2.45 -25.22 7.67
C CYS A 19 -2.05 -26.47 8.43
N ALA A 20 -2.90 -26.91 9.34
CA ALA A 20 -2.95 -28.30 9.79
C ALA A 20 -4.35 -28.64 10.31
N CYS A 21 -5.27 -29.00 9.42
CA CYS A 21 -6.38 -29.90 9.72
C CYS A 21 -6.91 -30.51 8.42
N THR A 22 -6.52 -31.74 8.18
CA THR A 22 -7.11 -32.61 7.16
C THR A 22 -8.41 -33.18 7.68
N THR A 23 -9.51 -33.04 6.94
CA THR A 23 -10.69 -33.87 7.05
C THR A 23 -11.18 -34.32 5.68
N THR A 24 -11.36 -35.58 5.55
CA THR A 24 -11.91 -36.35 4.42
C THR A 24 -13.36 -35.95 4.11
N PRO A 25 -13.81 -35.98 2.85
CA PRO A 25 -15.17 -35.69 2.46
C PRO A 25 -16.12 -36.87 2.66
N PRO A 26 -17.41 -36.64 2.98
CA PRO A 26 -18.45 -37.65 2.96
C PRO A 26 -19.08 -37.84 1.57
N PRO A 27 -19.79 -38.98 1.33
CA PRO A 27 -20.18 -39.41 -0.02
C PRO A 27 -21.47 -38.78 -0.53
N ASP A 28 -21.58 -38.81 -1.86
CA ASP A 28 -22.66 -38.47 -2.78
C ASP A 28 -24.10 -38.65 -2.23
N GLU A 29 -24.90 -37.59 -2.36
CA GLU A 29 -26.36 -37.69 -2.43
C GLU A 29 -26.88 -37.11 -3.74
N THR A 30 -27.67 -37.94 -4.43
CA THR A 30 -28.30 -37.70 -5.72
C THR A 30 -29.45 -36.73 -5.66
N LEU A 31 -29.47 -35.75 -6.54
CA LEU A 31 -30.57 -34.82 -6.77
C LEU A 31 -31.63 -35.39 -7.76
N PRO A 32 -32.90 -35.05 -7.60
CA PRO A 32 -33.96 -35.55 -8.47
C PRO A 32 -34.19 -34.66 -9.71
N ASP A 33 -34.72 -35.34 -10.75
CA ASP A 33 -35.01 -34.86 -12.10
C ASP A 33 -35.92 -33.63 -12.20
N THR A 34 -35.56 -32.73 -13.11
CA THR A 34 -36.37 -31.59 -13.59
C THR A 34 -37.17 -31.95 -14.85
N PRO A 35 -38.44 -31.47 -14.98
CA PRO A 35 -39.25 -31.77 -16.16
C PRO A 35 -38.99 -30.81 -17.34
N PRO A 36 -39.38 -31.14 -18.55
CA PRO A 36 -38.93 -30.53 -19.81
C PRO A 36 -39.64 -29.18 -20.11
N VAL A 37 -38.87 -28.29 -20.69
CA VAL A 37 -39.29 -26.99 -21.20
C VAL A 37 -39.95 -27.12 -22.56
N THR A 38 -41.13 -26.49 -22.71
CA THR A 38 -41.91 -26.36 -23.92
C THR A 38 -41.42 -25.21 -24.79
N GLU A 39 -41.23 -25.46 -26.06
CA GLU A 39 -40.90 -24.48 -27.11
C GLU A 39 -42.04 -23.46 -27.34
N ALA A 40 -41.68 -22.19 -27.56
CA ALA A 40 -42.56 -21.14 -28.05
C ALA A 40 -42.13 -20.64 -29.45
N PRO A 41 -43.08 -20.17 -30.29
CA PRO A 41 -42.93 -20.16 -31.73
C PRO A 41 -42.23 -18.90 -32.28
N THR A 42 -41.52 -19.11 -33.39
CA THR A 42 -40.92 -18.10 -34.26
C THR A 42 -41.95 -17.29 -35.04
N ASP A 43 -41.70 -15.98 -35.13
CA ASP A 43 -42.36 -15.06 -36.06
C ASP A 43 -41.35 -14.22 -36.87
N PRO A 44 -41.67 -13.78 -38.09
CA PRO A 44 -40.73 -13.65 -39.17
C PRO A 44 -40.13 -12.26 -39.38
N ALA A 45 -39.04 -12.26 -40.15
CA ALA A 45 -38.24 -11.11 -40.55
C ALA A 45 -39.01 -10.01 -41.29
N THR A 46 -38.70 -8.73 -40.93
CA THR A 46 -39.10 -7.57 -41.71
C THR A 46 -37.87 -6.89 -42.31
N GLU A 47 -37.92 -6.62 -43.62
CA GLU A 47 -36.92 -5.96 -44.44
C GLU A 47 -36.76 -4.47 -44.08
N PRO A 48 -35.61 -3.84 -44.41
CA PRO A 48 -35.35 -2.43 -44.15
C PRO A 48 -35.94 -1.52 -45.25
N PRO A 49 -36.33 -0.29 -44.91
CA PRO A 49 -36.86 0.67 -45.90
C PRO A 49 -35.75 1.45 -46.60
N THR A 50 -36.00 1.71 -47.87
CA THR A 50 -35.28 2.42 -48.92
C THR A 50 -35.04 3.90 -48.59
N GLU A 51 -33.87 4.43 -49.01
CA GLU A 51 -33.53 5.84 -49.04
C GLU A 51 -34.44 6.65 -49.98
N GLU A 52 -35.00 7.75 -49.47
CA GLU A 52 -35.54 8.84 -50.31
C GLU A 52 -34.64 10.08 -50.19
N THR A 53 -34.08 10.46 -51.31
CA THR A 53 -33.38 11.75 -51.54
C THR A 53 -34.40 12.88 -51.61
N THR A 54 -34.20 13.92 -50.82
CA THR A 54 -34.91 15.19 -50.96
C THR A 54 -33.95 16.38 -51.02
N GLU A 55 -34.18 17.23 -51.98
CA GLU A 55 -33.39 18.38 -52.37
C GLU A 55 -33.30 19.48 -51.28
N ALA A 56 -32.21 20.24 -51.31
CA ALA A 56 -31.94 21.39 -50.46
C ALA A 56 -32.81 22.63 -50.80
N PRO A 57 -33.22 23.41 -49.80
CA PRO A 57 -33.65 24.77 -50.01
C PRO A 57 -32.54 25.79 -49.69
N THR A 58 -32.58 26.83 -50.47
CA THR A 58 -31.75 28.03 -50.61
C THR A 58 -31.52 28.80 -49.33
N GLU A 59 -30.32 29.37 -49.27
CA GLU A 59 -29.84 30.30 -48.24
C GLU A 59 -30.71 31.52 -48.03
N GLU A 60 -31.17 31.76 -46.79
CA GLU A 60 -31.44 33.09 -46.25
C GLU A 60 -30.41 33.42 -45.20
N SER A 61 -29.69 34.51 -45.41
CA SER A 61 -28.69 35.02 -44.49
C SER A 61 -29.36 35.56 -43.22
N SER A 62 -29.23 34.83 -42.12
CA SER A 62 -29.45 35.38 -40.80
C SER A 62 -28.09 35.72 -40.19
N GLU A 63 -27.94 36.98 -39.76
CA GLU A 63 -26.81 37.46 -38.97
C GLU A 63 -26.71 36.56 -37.71
N GLU A 64 -25.68 35.71 -37.65
CA GLU A 64 -25.24 35.05 -36.45
C GLU A 64 -24.75 36.10 -35.45
N GLN A 65 -25.57 36.43 -34.48
CA GLN A 65 -25.08 36.96 -33.22
C GLN A 65 -24.28 35.83 -32.56
N THR A 66 -22.98 35.83 -32.75
CA THR A 66 -22.06 35.07 -31.88
C THR A 66 -22.19 35.67 -30.49
N THR A 67 -23.04 35.03 -29.68
CA THR A 67 -22.87 35.04 -28.24
C THR A 67 -21.56 34.31 -27.98
N GLU A 68 -20.49 35.03 -27.71
CA GLU A 68 -19.34 34.50 -27.03
C GLU A 68 -19.86 33.88 -25.72
N GLU A 69 -19.95 32.55 -25.64
CA GLU A 69 -20.01 31.88 -24.37
C GLU A 69 -18.73 32.26 -23.62
N ILE A 70 -18.87 33.14 -22.66
CA ILE A 70 -17.80 33.41 -21.68
C ILE A 70 -17.68 32.09 -20.90
N THR A 71 -16.84 31.18 -21.36
CA THR A 71 -16.41 30.03 -20.57
C THR A 71 -15.55 30.58 -19.45
N THR A 72 -16.16 30.78 -18.29
CA THR A 72 -15.44 31.13 -17.07
C THR A 72 -14.46 29.98 -16.78
N ASP A 73 -13.20 30.30 -16.56
CA ASP A 73 -12.18 29.34 -16.14
C ASP A 73 -12.69 28.57 -14.91
N TYR A 74 -12.55 27.22 -14.92
CA TYR A 74 -13.03 26.36 -13.84
C TYR A 74 -12.50 26.83 -12.47
N PHE A 75 -11.22 27.17 -12.38
CA PHE A 75 -10.57 27.54 -11.13
C PHE A 75 -11.00 28.94 -10.64
N GLU A 76 -11.29 29.86 -11.54
CA GLU A 76 -11.90 31.15 -11.15
C GLU A 76 -13.34 30.97 -10.68
N ALA A 77 -14.12 30.10 -11.34
CA ALA A 77 -15.51 29.85 -11.01
C ALA A 77 -15.69 29.11 -9.66
N ASN A 78 -14.71 28.27 -9.31
CA ASN A 78 -14.73 27.44 -8.08
C ASN A 78 -13.78 27.96 -7.00
N ARG A 79 -13.19 29.13 -7.19
CA ARG A 79 -12.29 29.75 -6.21
C ARG A 79 -13.04 30.08 -4.92
N ILE A 80 -12.49 29.65 -3.79
CA ILE A 80 -13.03 29.97 -2.48
C ILE A 80 -12.18 31.02 -1.77
N GLU A 81 -12.81 31.80 -0.91
CA GLU A 81 -12.11 32.65 0.07
C GLU A 81 -11.76 31.76 1.28
N ILE A 82 -10.46 31.64 1.55
CA ILE A 82 -9.99 30.82 2.65
C ILE A 82 -10.26 31.56 3.96
N VAL A 83 -11.04 30.94 4.84
CA VAL A 83 -11.31 31.45 6.17
C VAL A 83 -10.02 31.42 7.00
N GLU A 84 -9.73 32.51 7.74
CA GLU A 84 -8.57 32.52 8.64
C GLU A 84 -8.77 31.50 9.77
N PRO A 85 -7.86 30.53 9.93
CA PRO A 85 -7.99 29.50 10.95
C PRO A 85 -7.96 30.07 12.37
N ASP A 86 -8.92 29.71 13.22
CA ASP A 86 -8.89 30.04 14.63
C ASP A 86 -7.91 29.08 15.36
N PRO A 87 -6.77 29.56 15.87
CA PRO A 87 -5.76 28.71 16.50
C PRO A 87 -6.16 28.21 17.90
N THR A 88 -7.28 28.69 18.47
CA THR A 88 -7.78 28.25 19.77
C THR A 88 -8.82 27.12 19.67
N LYS A 89 -9.28 26.81 18.48
CA LYS A 89 -10.28 25.78 18.22
C LYS A 89 -9.64 24.60 17.50
N PHE A 90 -9.93 23.42 17.99
CA PHE A 90 -9.38 22.16 17.51
C PHE A 90 -10.49 21.24 17.01
N ALA A 91 -10.19 20.48 15.97
CA ALA A 91 -11.11 19.50 15.43
C ALA A 91 -11.41 18.40 16.46
N ASP A 92 -12.66 17.97 16.47
CA ASP A 92 -13.22 16.90 17.29
C ASP A 92 -14.08 16.02 16.39
N LEU A 93 -13.70 14.74 16.24
CA LEU A 93 -14.35 13.75 15.39
C LEU A 93 -15.08 12.74 16.27
N THR A 94 -16.35 12.52 15.99
CA THR A 94 -17.15 11.50 16.66
C THR A 94 -17.72 10.52 15.63
N LEU A 95 -17.57 9.21 15.86
CA LEU A 95 -18.33 8.18 15.17
C LEU A 95 -19.71 8.12 15.81
N THR A 96 -20.75 8.57 15.11
CA THR A 96 -22.08 8.78 15.69
C THR A 96 -22.98 7.54 15.68
N ASP A 97 -22.48 6.44 15.11
CA ASP A 97 -23.15 5.15 15.05
C ASP A 97 -22.15 3.99 15.16
N GLU A 98 -22.66 2.77 15.30
CA GLU A 98 -21.83 1.55 15.34
C GLU A 98 -21.26 1.17 13.97
N GLY A 99 -21.64 1.88 12.91
CA GLY A 99 -21.23 1.63 11.54
C GLY A 99 -21.92 0.42 10.89
N VAL A 100 -21.84 0.40 9.57
CA VAL A 100 -22.41 -0.66 8.72
C VAL A 100 -21.32 -1.25 7.85
N ASP A 101 -21.31 -2.59 7.73
CA ASP A 101 -20.41 -3.25 6.79
C ASP A 101 -20.93 -3.05 5.36
N ILE A 102 -20.23 -2.24 4.57
CA ILE A 102 -20.52 -2.01 3.16
C ILE A 102 -19.93 -3.09 2.25
N TYR A 103 -18.92 -3.79 2.73
CA TYR A 103 -18.40 -5.03 2.17
C TYR A 103 -18.08 -6.04 3.26
N ARG A 104 -18.51 -7.26 3.03
CA ARG A 104 -18.24 -8.40 3.89
C ARG A 104 -17.62 -9.52 3.06
N LEU A 105 -16.52 -10.10 3.54
CA LEU A 105 -15.91 -11.24 2.87
C LEU A 105 -16.89 -12.41 2.75
N PRO A 106 -16.93 -13.10 1.60
CA PRO A 106 -17.54 -14.42 1.54
C PRO A 106 -16.84 -15.37 2.52
N GLY A 107 -17.57 -16.28 3.12
CA GLY A 107 -17.17 -17.09 4.29
C GLY A 107 -15.89 -17.93 4.18
N ASN A 108 -15.16 -17.92 3.08
CA ASN A 108 -13.88 -18.61 2.90
C ASN A 108 -12.68 -17.66 2.80
N GLY A 109 -12.87 -16.36 2.89
CA GLY A 109 -11.81 -15.38 3.00
C GLY A 109 -10.92 -15.15 1.78
N ASN A 110 -11.18 -15.76 0.64
CA ASN A 110 -10.31 -15.64 -0.53
C ASN A 110 -10.83 -14.62 -1.54
N GLY A 111 -10.03 -13.61 -1.84
CA GLY A 111 -10.13 -12.75 -3.01
C GLY A 111 -11.37 -11.87 -3.11
N GLY A 112 -12.06 -11.57 -2.03
CA GLY A 112 -13.25 -10.74 -2.06
C GLY A 112 -13.15 -9.43 -1.28
N TRP A 113 -11.97 -9.12 -0.75
CA TRP A 113 -11.80 -7.94 0.10
C TRP A 113 -11.91 -6.62 -0.65
N ARG A 114 -12.28 -5.58 0.13
CA ARG A 114 -12.23 -4.18 -0.28
C ARG A 114 -11.54 -3.40 0.82
N TYR A 115 -10.69 -2.46 0.44
CA TYR A 115 -10.02 -1.56 1.35
C TYR A 115 -9.63 -0.25 0.66
N GLY A 116 -9.04 0.70 1.40
CA GLY A 116 -8.63 1.98 0.87
C GLY A 116 -9.80 2.80 0.30
N PRO A 117 -10.89 2.99 1.05
CA PRO A 117 -12.07 3.65 0.52
C PRO A 117 -11.82 5.12 0.22
N SER A 118 -12.21 5.60 -0.96
CA SER A 118 -12.31 7.01 -1.31
C SER A 118 -13.75 7.35 -1.69
N TYR A 119 -14.34 8.39 -1.06
CA TYR A 119 -15.75 8.75 -1.23
C TYR A 119 -15.89 10.19 -1.68
N ILE A 120 -16.69 10.39 -2.74
CA ILE A 120 -17.11 11.70 -3.22
C ILE A 120 -18.61 11.81 -3.09
N TYR A 121 -19.11 12.85 -2.41
CA TYR A 121 -20.52 13.18 -2.40
C TYR A 121 -20.80 14.49 -3.16
N TYR A 122 -21.98 14.59 -3.79
CA TYR A 122 -22.30 15.68 -4.70
C TYR A 122 -23.38 16.63 -4.15
N GLY A 123 -23.93 16.35 -2.99
CA GLY A 123 -24.96 17.19 -2.34
C GLY A 123 -26.38 16.95 -2.83
N ASP A 124 -26.59 16.13 -3.84
CA ASP A 124 -27.88 15.76 -4.43
C ASP A 124 -28.33 14.32 -4.13
N GLY A 125 -27.61 13.64 -3.24
CA GLY A 125 -27.82 12.23 -2.90
C GLY A 125 -26.89 11.28 -3.66
N ARG A 126 -26.19 11.77 -4.66
CA ARG A 126 -25.18 10.99 -5.36
C ARG A 126 -23.90 10.86 -4.53
N VAL A 127 -23.36 9.64 -4.51
CA VAL A 127 -22.07 9.29 -3.91
C VAL A 127 -21.35 8.36 -4.86
N ASP A 128 -20.09 8.62 -5.13
CA ASP A 128 -19.16 7.71 -5.80
C ASP A 128 -18.16 7.16 -4.79
N ALA A 129 -17.93 5.84 -4.83
CA ALA A 129 -17.04 5.12 -3.93
C ALA A 129 -16.04 4.28 -4.70
N TYR A 130 -14.77 4.40 -4.34
CA TYR A 130 -13.66 3.66 -4.93
C TYR A 130 -12.98 2.83 -3.87
N PHE A 131 -12.51 1.63 -4.27
CA PHE A 131 -11.88 0.67 -3.36
C PHE A 131 -10.74 -0.06 -4.05
N ALA A 132 -9.71 -0.41 -3.30
CA ALA A 132 -8.81 -1.47 -3.68
C ALA A 132 -9.51 -2.82 -3.46
N SER A 133 -9.45 -3.68 -4.46
CA SER A 133 -10.13 -4.97 -4.50
C SER A 133 -9.13 -6.09 -4.69
N GLY A 134 -9.33 -7.22 -4.02
CA GLY A 134 -8.45 -8.36 -4.17
C GLY A 134 -8.27 -8.79 -5.61
N GLY A 135 -7.03 -9.01 -6.00
CA GLY A 135 -6.64 -9.45 -7.32
C GLY A 135 -7.01 -10.90 -7.61
N ASP A 136 -6.90 -11.28 -8.87
CA ASP A 136 -6.93 -12.65 -9.31
C ASP A 136 -5.55 -13.31 -9.11
N SER A 137 -5.41 -14.57 -9.47
CA SER A 137 -4.11 -15.21 -9.44
C SER A 137 -3.11 -14.49 -10.35
N GLY A 138 -1.97 -14.09 -9.79
CA GLY A 138 -0.87 -13.44 -10.51
C GLY A 138 -0.97 -11.92 -10.54
N GLU A 139 -2.03 -11.35 -10.05
CA GLU A 139 -2.16 -9.96 -9.71
C GLU A 139 -2.63 -9.81 -8.27
N TRP A 140 -2.27 -8.73 -7.64
CA TRP A 140 -2.53 -8.52 -6.24
C TRP A 140 -3.85 -7.79 -6.03
N ASP A 141 -3.96 -6.56 -6.53
CA ASP A 141 -5.14 -5.73 -6.39
C ASP A 141 -5.48 -4.96 -7.67
N ARG A 142 -6.72 -4.50 -7.73
CA ARG A 142 -7.27 -3.60 -8.73
C ARG A 142 -8.22 -2.60 -8.06
N ILE A 143 -8.59 -1.53 -8.76
CA ILE A 143 -9.48 -0.53 -8.21
C ILE A 143 -10.85 -0.70 -8.82
N THR A 144 -11.85 -0.72 -7.95
CA THR A 144 -13.27 -0.81 -8.30
C THR A 144 -14.02 0.46 -7.89
N HIS A 145 -15.13 0.72 -8.57
CA HIS A 145 -16.02 1.85 -8.36
C HIS A 145 -17.46 1.39 -8.23
N ARG A 146 -18.21 2.03 -7.35
CA ARG A 146 -19.67 1.95 -7.25
C ARG A 146 -20.24 3.34 -7.04
N SER A 147 -21.50 3.55 -7.47
CA SER A 147 -22.23 4.77 -7.21
C SER A 147 -23.52 4.50 -6.43
N SER A 148 -23.92 5.48 -5.65
CA SER A 148 -25.21 5.57 -4.97
C SER A 148 -25.95 6.82 -5.42
N THR A 149 -27.28 6.85 -5.32
CA THR A 149 -28.14 8.01 -5.57
C THR A 149 -28.99 8.37 -4.37
N ASP A 150 -28.74 7.76 -3.22
CA ASP A 150 -29.48 7.91 -1.97
C ASP A 150 -28.56 8.06 -0.75
N ASP A 151 -27.51 8.88 -0.89
CA ASP A 151 -26.48 9.17 0.13
C ASP A 151 -25.77 7.91 0.69
N GLY A 152 -25.62 6.87 -0.15
CA GLY A 152 -24.96 5.63 0.22
C GLY A 152 -25.84 4.60 0.94
N ALA A 153 -27.15 4.79 0.94
CA ALA A 153 -28.07 3.80 1.52
C ALA A 153 -28.21 2.55 0.65
N THR A 154 -28.15 2.72 -0.67
CA THR A 154 -28.08 1.62 -1.63
C THR A 154 -27.02 1.91 -2.71
N TRP A 155 -26.49 0.85 -3.29
CA TRP A 155 -25.36 0.95 -4.23
C TRP A 155 -25.65 0.24 -5.55
N GLY A 156 -25.24 0.86 -6.64
CA GLY A 156 -25.25 0.28 -7.97
C GLY A 156 -24.18 -0.83 -8.14
N PRO A 157 -24.15 -1.47 -9.33
CA PRO A 157 -23.19 -2.52 -9.64
C PRO A 157 -21.74 -2.00 -9.55
N GLU A 158 -20.86 -2.87 -9.10
CA GLU A 158 -19.42 -2.58 -9.04
C GLU A 158 -18.78 -2.75 -10.41
N LYS A 159 -17.88 -1.82 -10.74
CA LYS A 159 -17.06 -1.85 -11.95
C LYS A 159 -15.58 -1.80 -11.61
N ILE A 160 -14.75 -2.51 -12.35
CA ILE A 160 -13.30 -2.34 -12.31
C ILE A 160 -12.97 -1.12 -13.15
N VAL A 161 -12.30 -0.15 -12.55
CA VAL A 161 -11.96 1.12 -13.22
C VAL A 161 -10.47 1.27 -13.50
N VAL A 162 -9.60 0.70 -12.66
CA VAL A 162 -8.16 0.64 -12.87
C VAL A 162 -7.66 -0.74 -12.49
N TYR A 163 -6.85 -1.35 -13.34
CA TYR A 163 -6.17 -2.62 -13.08
C TYR A 163 -4.74 -2.56 -13.61
N PRO A 164 -3.85 -3.46 -13.13
CA PRO A 164 -2.46 -3.50 -13.56
C PRO A 164 -2.31 -3.62 -15.07
N THR A 165 -1.38 -2.89 -15.66
CA THR A 165 -1.05 -2.97 -17.08
C THR A 165 0.04 -4.02 -17.27
N PRO A 166 -0.24 -5.18 -17.88
CA PRO A 166 0.74 -6.26 -18.01
C PRO A 166 2.05 -5.79 -18.64
N GLY A 167 3.17 -6.13 -17.98
CA GLY A 167 4.51 -5.84 -18.49
C GLY A 167 4.94 -4.36 -18.37
N SER A 168 4.22 -3.55 -17.62
CA SER A 168 4.54 -2.13 -17.40
C SER A 168 4.95 -1.83 -15.96
N MET A 169 5.25 -0.57 -15.66
CA MET A 169 5.65 -0.09 -14.33
C MET A 169 4.60 -0.34 -13.25
N ASP A 170 3.32 -0.44 -13.59
CA ASP A 170 2.24 -0.78 -12.66
C ASP A 170 1.71 -2.22 -12.86
N GLY A 171 2.56 -3.10 -13.34
CA GLY A 171 2.15 -4.41 -13.86
C GLY A 171 1.69 -5.42 -12.82
N TYR A 172 1.93 -5.18 -11.53
CA TYR A 172 1.64 -6.15 -10.48
C TYR A 172 0.33 -5.91 -9.74
N SER A 173 0.10 -4.69 -9.26
CA SER A 173 -1.10 -4.33 -8.49
C SER A 173 -1.53 -2.90 -8.78
N CYS A 174 -2.79 -2.57 -8.52
CA CYS A 174 -3.29 -1.20 -8.41
C CYS A 174 -4.15 -1.12 -7.15
N CYS A 175 -3.73 -0.34 -6.15
CA CYS A 175 -4.37 -0.28 -4.84
C CYS A 175 -4.41 1.14 -4.27
N ASP A 176 -5.01 1.29 -3.10
CA ASP A 176 -5.07 2.52 -2.31
C ASP A 176 -5.53 3.74 -3.11
N PRO A 177 -6.74 3.72 -3.69
CA PRO A 177 -7.21 4.85 -4.48
C PRO A 177 -7.52 6.06 -3.62
N ASP A 178 -7.17 7.26 -4.10
CA ASP A 178 -7.86 8.48 -3.73
C ASP A 178 -8.27 9.25 -5.00
N VAL A 179 -9.48 9.81 -4.99
CA VAL A 179 -10.09 10.41 -6.17
C VAL A 179 -10.53 11.82 -5.87
N VAL A 180 -10.15 12.74 -6.74
CA VAL A 180 -10.63 14.13 -6.76
C VAL A 180 -11.11 14.48 -8.16
N TYR A 181 -12.04 15.42 -8.25
CA TYR A 181 -12.51 15.95 -9.51
C TYR A 181 -12.27 17.46 -9.59
N PHE A 182 -11.63 17.88 -10.66
CA PHE A 182 -11.49 19.28 -11.02
C PHE A 182 -11.29 19.40 -12.53
N ASP A 183 -11.63 20.56 -13.09
CA ASP A 183 -11.49 20.93 -14.49
C ASP A 183 -11.94 19.83 -15.48
N GLY A 184 -13.11 19.23 -15.20
CA GLY A 184 -13.75 18.26 -16.10
C GLY A 184 -13.21 16.84 -16.03
N TYR A 185 -12.28 16.53 -15.13
CA TYR A 185 -11.73 15.19 -14.96
C TYR A 185 -11.77 14.69 -13.51
N TYR A 186 -12.06 13.42 -13.35
CA TYR A 186 -11.74 12.64 -12.16
C TYR A 186 -10.28 12.22 -12.25
N TYR A 187 -9.50 12.59 -11.27
CA TYR A 187 -8.10 12.16 -11.12
C TYR A 187 -8.03 11.13 -10.00
N LEU A 188 -7.55 9.95 -10.33
CA LEU A 188 -7.41 8.83 -9.42
C LEU A 188 -5.93 8.55 -9.19
N GLY A 189 -5.44 8.92 -7.99
CA GLY A 189 -4.14 8.52 -7.51
C GLY A 189 -4.18 7.09 -6.98
N TYR A 190 -3.12 6.29 -7.20
CA TYR A 190 -3.06 4.91 -6.74
C TYR A 190 -1.63 4.43 -6.50
N THR A 191 -1.51 3.39 -5.68
CA THR A 191 -0.25 2.67 -5.42
C THR A 191 -0.10 1.53 -6.42
N SER A 192 1.12 1.32 -6.91
CA SER A 192 1.43 0.15 -7.74
C SER A 192 2.92 -0.16 -7.78
N THR A 193 3.25 -1.36 -8.27
CA THR A 193 4.62 -1.83 -8.46
C THR A 193 4.71 -2.80 -9.64
N LEU A 194 5.90 -2.95 -10.23
CA LEU A 194 6.20 -4.06 -11.14
C LEU A 194 6.81 -5.28 -10.43
N ASN A 195 6.87 -5.23 -9.12
CA ASN A 195 7.49 -6.26 -8.30
C ASN A 195 6.45 -7.21 -7.71
N ASP A 196 6.61 -8.50 -7.91
CA ASP A 196 5.74 -9.55 -7.42
C ASP A 196 5.82 -9.81 -5.90
N GLY A 197 6.73 -9.15 -5.20
CA GLY A 197 6.85 -9.19 -3.74
C GLY A 197 6.09 -8.09 -3.01
N GLY A 198 5.44 -7.16 -3.71
CA GLY A 198 4.79 -5.99 -3.12
C GLY A 198 5.79 -4.96 -2.55
N TYR A 199 7.02 -4.96 -3.05
CA TYR A 199 8.07 -4.02 -2.67
C TYR A 199 8.34 -3.00 -3.77
N CYS A 200 9.00 -1.91 -3.41
CA CYS A 200 9.31 -0.82 -4.33
C CYS A 200 8.07 -0.25 -5.00
N ASN A 201 7.02 -0.08 -4.20
CA ASN A 201 5.78 0.57 -4.65
C ASN A 201 6.05 2.02 -5.08
N ASN A 202 5.23 2.49 -5.98
CA ASN A 202 5.29 3.84 -6.54
C ASN A 202 3.87 4.43 -6.57
N VAL A 203 3.76 5.75 -6.64
CA VAL A 203 2.48 6.43 -6.82
C VAL A 203 2.26 6.75 -8.28
N PHE A 204 1.11 6.39 -8.77
CA PHE A 204 0.63 6.64 -10.12
C PHE A 204 -0.64 7.50 -10.09
N VAL A 205 -1.03 8.00 -11.25
CA VAL A 205 -2.30 8.69 -11.44
C VAL A 205 -2.92 8.32 -12.77
N ALA A 206 -4.25 8.25 -12.77
CA ALA A 206 -5.06 8.11 -13.98
C ALA A 206 -6.18 9.16 -13.96
N ARG A 207 -6.73 9.50 -15.12
CA ARG A 207 -7.85 10.46 -15.23
C ARG A 207 -8.99 9.92 -16.10
N SER A 208 -10.19 10.37 -15.82
CA SER A 208 -11.37 10.09 -16.64
C SER A 208 -12.37 11.24 -16.58
N LYS A 209 -13.18 11.41 -17.64
CA LYS A 209 -14.33 12.33 -17.60
C LYS A 209 -15.53 11.77 -16.87
N ASP A 210 -15.58 10.43 -16.76
CA ASP A 210 -16.65 9.70 -16.08
C ASP A 210 -16.10 9.03 -14.82
N PRO A 211 -16.86 8.99 -13.72
CA PRO A 211 -16.41 8.40 -12.45
C PRO A 211 -16.15 6.89 -12.55
N ASP A 212 -16.82 6.20 -13.49
CA ASP A 212 -16.66 4.77 -13.72
C ASP A 212 -15.76 4.44 -14.94
N GLY A 213 -14.98 5.43 -15.40
CA GLY A 213 -13.97 5.27 -16.45
C GLY A 213 -14.52 5.36 -17.89
N PRO A 214 -13.71 5.03 -18.88
CA PRO A 214 -12.35 4.50 -18.74
C PRO A 214 -11.34 5.53 -18.23
N PHE A 215 -10.44 5.09 -17.36
CA PHE A 215 -9.35 5.91 -16.86
C PHE A 215 -8.09 5.76 -17.73
N GLU A 216 -7.59 6.87 -18.27
CA GLU A 216 -6.31 6.94 -18.95
C GLU A 216 -5.19 7.27 -17.98
N LYS A 217 -4.12 6.47 -18.00
CA LYS A 217 -3.00 6.60 -17.06
C LYS A 217 -1.99 7.63 -17.53
N TRP A 218 -1.34 8.30 -16.58
CA TRP A 218 -0.19 9.15 -16.88
C TRP A 218 1.00 8.32 -17.36
N ASN A 219 1.67 8.73 -18.44
CA ASN A 219 2.77 7.98 -19.06
C ASN A 219 4.15 8.65 -18.88
N GLY A 220 4.23 9.70 -18.06
CA GLY A 220 5.46 10.46 -17.83
C GLY A 220 5.58 11.70 -18.71
N SER A 221 4.74 11.86 -19.74
CA SER A 221 4.76 13.03 -20.65
C SER A 221 3.38 13.44 -21.17
N GLY A 222 2.34 12.73 -20.77
CA GLY A 222 0.96 12.95 -21.16
C GLY A 222 0.07 11.81 -20.68
N TRP A 223 -1.17 11.77 -21.15
CA TRP A 223 -2.19 10.85 -20.71
C TRP A 223 -2.41 9.71 -21.72
N GLY A 224 -2.63 8.49 -21.21
CA GLY A 224 -2.79 7.27 -21.99
C GLY A 224 -1.45 6.57 -22.30
N GLY A 225 -1.53 5.32 -22.73
CA GLY A 225 -0.36 4.49 -23.03
C GLY A 225 0.22 3.78 -21.81
N ALA A 226 1.50 3.41 -21.86
CA ALA A 226 2.17 2.70 -20.77
C ALA A 226 2.36 3.61 -19.56
N PRO A 227 1.90 3.20 -18.36
CA PRO A 227 1.93 4.06 -17.19
C PRO A 227 3.35 4.33 -16.70
N ALA A 228 3.55 5.56 -16.19
CA ALA A 228 4.74 5.96 -15.46
C ALA A 228 4.33 6.54 -14.10
N PRO A 229 5.11 6.30 -13.03
CA PRO A 229 4.79 6.86 -11.72
C PRO A 229 4.96 8.38 -11.71
N ILE A 230 4.12 9.05 -10.91
CA ILE A 230 4.30 10.46 -10.55
C ILE A 230 5.30 10.63 -9.40
N PHE A 231 5.36 9.64 -8.50
CA PHE A 231 6.41 9.54 -7.49
C PHE A 231 7.09 8.18 -7.64
N TYR A 232 8.38 8.22 -7.90
CA TYR A 232 9.21 7.05 -8.10
C TYR A 232 9.99 6.73 -6.82
N PHE A 233 9.91 5.48 -6.38
CA PHE A 233 10.65 5.01 -5.21
C PHE A 233 12.09 4.67 -5.61
N GLU A 234 13.02 5.52 -5.26
CA GLU A 234 14.44 5.45 -5.62
C GLU A 234 15.32 4.73 -4.59
N GLN A 235 14.72 4.16 -3.56
CA GLN A 235 15.44 3.52 -2.47
C GLN A 235 15.90 2.11 -2.81
N SER A 236 16.75 1.54 -1.95
CA SER A 236 17.21 0.17 -2.11
C SER A 236 16.08 -0.84 -2.08
N TYR A 237 16.22 -1.88 -2.89
CA TYR A 237 15.23 -2.96 -2.98
C TYR A 237 15.01 -3.65 -1.63
N GLY A 238 13.78 -4.07 -1.37
CA GLY A 238 13.37 -4.75 -0.14
C GLY A 238 12.55 -3.88 0.82
N TYR A 239 12.36 -2.59 0.50
CA TYR A 239 11.44 -1.71 1.21
C TYR A 239 10.05 -1.73 0.56
N TRP A 240 9.00 -1.47 1.36
CA TRP A 240 7.64 -1.37 0.83
C TRP A 240 7.56 -0.26 -0.24
N GLY A 241 8.15 0.89 0.03
CA GLY A 241 8.24 1.97 -0.94
C GLY A 241 7.32 3.14 -0.61
N ILE A 242 6.72 3.71 -1.63
CA ILE A 242 5.82 4.86 -1.53
C ILE A 242 4.46 4.54 -2.12
N GLY A 243 3.39 5.08 -1.51
CA GLY A 243 2.03 4.79 -1.95
C GLY A 243 0.97 5.53 -1.14
N GLU A 244 -0.25 5.04 -1.21
CA GLU A 244 -1.40 5.53 -0.44
C GLU A 244 -1.59 7.04 -0.61
N PRO A 245 -1.76 7.52 -1.85
CA PRO A 245 -1.94 8.96 -2.11
C PRO A 245 -3.24 9.47 -1.49
N SER A 246 -3.23 10.71 -1.03
CA SER A 246 -4.43 11.47 -0.68
C SER A 246 -4.34 12.87 -1.26
N MET A 247 -5.38 13.32 -1.96
CA MET A 247 -5.37 14.49 -2.79
C MET A 247 -6.41 15.53 -2.37
N VAL A 248 -6.04 16.81 -2.47
CA VAL A 248 -6.92 17.95 -2.25
C VAL A 248 -6.58 19.03 -3.26
N GLU A 249 -7.53 19.46 -4.07
CA GLU A 249 -7.39 20.63 -4.92
C GLU A 249 -7.88 21.87 -4.18
N LEU A 250 -7.06 22.89 -4.04
CA LEU A 250 -7.39 24.16 -3.39
C LEU A 250 -6.91 25.36 -4.21
N ASN A 251 -7.85 26.06 -4.81
CA ASN A 251 -7.63 27.30 -5.56
C ASN A 251 -6.53 27.20 -6.65
N GLY A 252 -6.51 26.11 -7.41
CA GLY A 252 -5.55 25.84 -8.47
C GLY A 252 -4.27 25.13 -8.03
N THR A 253 -4.14 24.81 -6.75
CA THR A 253 -3.04 24.01 -6.23
C THR A 253 -3.54 22.63 -5.83
N LEU A 254 -2.97 21.58 -6.41
CA LEU A 254 -3.21 20.21 -6.00
C LEU A 254 -2.20 19.80 -4.93
N TYR A 255 -2.68 19.51 -3.73
CA TYR A 255 -1.91 18.93 -2.62
C TYR A 255 -1.99 17.42 -2.72
N ILE A 256 -0.84 16.73 -2.68
CA ILE A 256 -0.74 15.29 -2.77
C ILE A 256 0.08 14.79 -1.59
N TYR A 257 -0.59 14.14 -0.66
CA TYR A 257 0.04 13.46 0.48
C TYR A 257 0.23 12.00 0.12
N TYR A 258 1.35 11.42 0.51
CA TYR A 258 1.60 10.02 0.25
C TYR A 258 2.48 9.40 1.34
N THR A 259 2.35 8.11 1.56
CA THR A 259 3.16 7.36 2.51
C THR A 259 4.51 7.03 1.88
N TYR A 260 5.58 7.26 2.65
CA TYR A 260 6.91 6.69 2.42
C TYR A 260 7.18 5.70 3.55
N ALA A 261 7.24 4.41 3.25
CA ALA A 261 7.38 3.37 4.27
C ALA A 261 8.67 2.58 4.13
N THR A 262 9.38 2.49 5.24
CA THR A 262 10.46 1.54 5.48
C THR A 262 9.94 0.41 6.37
N PRO A 263 10.68 -0.68 6.57
CA PRO A 263 10.28 -1.75 7.48
C PRO A 263 9.96 -1.29 8.91
N MET A 264 10.51 -0.15 9.33
CA MET A 264 10.44 0.31 10.72
C MET A 264 9.67 1.60 10.91
N LYS A 265 9.56 2.44 9.90
CA LYS A 265 8.98 3.78 9.99
C LYS A 265 8.22 4.13 8.74
N SER A 266 7.20 4.94 8.92
CA SER A 266 6.49 5.59 7.84
C SER A 266 6.56 7.09 7.98
N PHE A 267 6.61 7.78 6.85
CA PHE A 267 6.52 9.23 6.76
C PHE A 267 5.33 9.55 5.86
N ILE A 268 4.64 10.62 6.18
CA ILE A 268 3.70 11.22 5.27
C ILE A 268 4.43 12.36 4.57
N MET A 269 4.58 12.20 3.27
CA MET A 269 5.25 13.15 2.39
C MET A 269 4.21 14.07 1.76
N LEU A 270 4.61 15.27 1.39
CA LEU A 270 3.80 16.23 0.65
C LEU A 270 4.51 16.62 -0.65
N ALA A 271 3.75 16.60 -1.72
CA ALA A 271 4.05 17.33 -2.95
C ALA A 271 2.86 18.21 -3.34
N THR A 272 3.12 19.27 -4.07
CA THR A 272 2.08 20.09 -4.71
C THR A 272 2.28 20.13 -6.21
N ALA A 273 1.19 20.36 -6.95
CA ALA A 273 1.21 20.57 -8.39
C ALA A 273 0.31 21.76 -8.76
N ASP A 274 0.58 22.35 -9.92
CA ASP A 274 -0.29 23.36 -10.53
C ASP A 274 -1.48 22.66 -11.20
N ALA A 275 -2.64 22.63 -10.51
CA ALA A 275 -3.85 21.99 -10.98
C ALA A 275 -4.43 22.63 -12.26
N THR A 276 -4.04 23.89 -12.56
CA THR A 276 -4.50 24.61 -13.76
C THR A 276 -3.78 24.15 -15.03
N HIS A 277 -2.72 23.37 -14.88
CA HIS A 277 -1.98 22.80 -16.00
C HIS A 277 -2.59 21.45 -16.41
N GLU A 278 -2.95 21.26 -17.68
CA GLU A 278 -3.55 20.00 -18.16
C GLU A 278 -2.71 18.77 -17.79
N ASP A 279 -1.38 18.89 -17.94
CA ASP A 279 -0.41 17.86 -17.57
C ASP A 279 0.22 18.17 -16.20
N TRP A 280 -0.60 18.42 -15.18
CA TRP A 280 -0.17 18.81 -13.85
C TRP A 280 0.89 17.89 -13.21
N PRO A 281 0.97 16.57 -13.54
CA PRO A 281 2.04 15.73 -12.98
C PRO A 281 3.45 16.18 -13.41
N SER A 282 3.57 16.98 -14.46
CA SER A 282 4.85 17.58 -14.87
C SER A 282 5.27 18.80 -14.03
N THR A 283 4.39 19.32 -13.17
CA THR A 283 4.60 20.55 -12.39
C THR A 283 4.89 20.28 -10.90
N LEU A 284 5.09 19.02 -10.53
CA LEU A 284 5.26 18.58 -9.15
C LEU A 284 6.41 19.30 -8.43
N THR A 285 6.10 19.78 -7.22
CA THR A 285 7.06 20.34 -6.27
C THR A 285 7.02 19.53 -5.00
N HIS A 286 8.15 18.96 -4.59
CA HIS A 286 8.28 18.17 -3.36
C HIS A 286 8.56 19.08 -2.18
N HIS A 287 7.88 18.82 -1.06
CA HIS A 287 8.02 19.58 0.20
C HIS A 287 8.66 18.75 1.32
N GLY A 288 8.89 17.44 1.07
CA GLY A 288 9.43 16.54 2.08
C GLY A 288 8.34 15.97 3.00
N ALA A 289 8.75 15.46 4.16
CA ALA A 289 7.85 14.88 5.14
C ALA A 289 7.11 15.96 5.94
N VAL A 290 5.80 15.76 6.10
CA VAL A 290 4.95 16.58 6.96
C VAL A 290 4.64 15.88 8.29
N MET A 291 4.92 14.58 8.36
CA MET A 291 4.68 13.77 9.55
C MET A 291 5.58 12.53 9.51
N GLU A 292 6.07 12.12 10.68
CA GLU A 292 6.61 10.79 10.91
C GLU A 292 5.63 9.99 11.75
N LYS A 293 5.35 8.76 11.37
CA LYS A 293 4.46 7.89 12.13
C LYS A 293 4.84 6.42 11.98
N LYS A 294 4.31 5.58 12.87
CA LYS A 294 4.55 4.14 12.83
C LYS A 294 3.64 3.42 11.83
N SER A 295 2.43 3.91 11.65
CA SER A 295 1.46 3.36 10.71
C SER A 295 1.49 4.13 9.39
N ASP A 296 1.03 3.49 8.34
CA ASP A 296 0.84 4.01 7.00
C ASP A 296 -0.57 4.56 6.78
N SER A 297 -0.84 5.05 5.59
CA SER A 297 -2.14 5.48 5.10
C SER A 297 -2.75 6.69 5.81
N VAL A 298 -3.01 7.73 5.07
CA VAL A 298 -3.72 8.93 5.54
C VAL A 298 -4.81 9.31 4.57
N CYS A 299 -5.86 9.96 5.09
CA CYS A 299 -6.84 10.66 4.28
C CYS A 299 -6.85 12.13 4.71
N VAL A 300 -6.53 13.02 3.79
CA VAL A 300 -6.49 14.46 4.03
C VAL A 300 -7.63 15.13 3.27
N LYS A 301 -8.37 16.00 3.95
CA LYS A 301 -9.45 16.81 3.37
C LYS A 301 -9.33 18.24 3.86
N PHE A 302 -9.87 19.21 3.11
CA PHE A 302 -9.87 20.62 3.50
C PHE A 302 -11.25 21.06 3.97
N VAL A 303 -11.34 21.58 5.20
CA VAL A 303 -12.61 22.06 5.78
C VAL A 303 -12.72 23.56 5.50
N GLU A 304 -13.59 23.92 4.55
CA GLU A 304 -13.76 25.30 4.09
C GLU A 304 -14.21 26.25 5.21
N ASP A 305 -15.14 25.78 6.09
CA ASP A 305 -15.69 26.58 7.20
C ASP A 305 -14.61 26.97 8.23
N TRP A 306 -13.48 26.26 8.26
CA TRP A 306 -12.42 26.46 9.23
C TRP A 306 -11.10 26.94 8.61
N GLY A 307 -10.96 26.87 7.30
CA GLY A 307 -9.71 27.15 6.60
C GLY A 307 -8.58 26.19 6.99
N LYS A 308 -8.92 24.94 7.34
CA LYS A 308 -7.95 23.96 7.86
C LYS A 308 -7.97 22.66 7.06
N PHE A 309 -6.82 22.08 6.87
CA PHE A 309 -6.68 20.67 6.47
C PHE A 309 -6.91 19.78 7.69
N ILE A 310 -7.68 18.71 7.49
CA ILE A 310 -7.91 17.64 8.45
C ILE A 310 -7.34 16.37 7.86
N LEU A 311 -6.49 15.70 8.62
CA LEU A 311 -5.90 14.41 8.30
C LEU A 311 -6.43 13.38 9.27
N VAL A 312 -7.05 12.33 8.75
CA VAL A 312 -7.48 11.16 9.52
C VAL A 312 -6.63 9.96 9.15
N THR A 313 -6.29 9.18 10.17
CA THR A 313 -5.55 7.94 9.99
C THR A 313 -5.80 7.03 11.18
N ARG A 314 -5.29 5.80 11.13
CA ARG A 314 -5.25 4.93 12.30
C ARG A 314 -3.94 5.11 13.05
N GLU A 315 -3.94 4.80 14.32
CA GLU A 315 -2.73 4.66 15.11
C GLU A 315 -2.90 3.59 16.17
N ASP A 316 -1.89 2.74 16.31
CA ASP A 316 -1.75 1.83 17.43
C ASP A 316 -1.01 2.58 18.53
N VAL A 317 -1.74 3.31 19.35
CA VAL A 317 -1.13 4.00 20.48
C VAL A 317 -0.63 2.95 21.46
N LEU A 318 0.70 2.85 21.58
CA LEU A 318 1.39 1.94 22.49
C LEU A 318 1.05 0.45 22.31
N GLY A 319 0.71 0.03 21.09
CA GLY A 319 0.38 -1.36 20.78
C GLY A 319 -0.94 -1.87 21.36
N ASN A 320 -1.74 -1.00 21.96
CA ASN A 320 -2.98 -1.36 22.65
C ASN A 320 -4.24 -1.19 21.83
N GLY A 321 -4.08 -1.02 20.53
CA GLY A 321 -5.22 -1.15 19.68
C GLY A 321 -5.59 0.08 18.87
N ASN A 322 -6.51 -0.19 18.01
CA ASN A 322 -6.91 0.70 16.96
C ASN A 322 -7.66 1.92 17.48
N CYS A 323 -7.21 3.09 17.11
CA CYS A 323 -8.01 4.30 17.18
C CYS A 323 -7.92 5.06 15.85
N VAL A 324 -8.93 5.84 15.56
CA VAL A 324 -8.90 6.86 14.52
C VAL A 324 -8.25 8.09 15.14
N VAL A 325 -7.15 8.55 14.59
CA VAL A 325 -6.50 9.79 15.03
C VAL A 325 -6.73 10.89 14.03
N VAL A 326 -6.89 12.09 14.54
CA VAL A 326 -7.17 13.29 13.76
C VAL A 326 -6.06 14.30 13.98
N TYR A 327 -5.49 14.74 12.90
CA TYR A 327 -4.53 15.86 12.88
C TYR A 327 -5.15 17.01 12.11
N GLU A 328 -4.77 18.24 12.45
CA GLU A 328 -5.16 19.41 11.70
C GLU A 328 -3.96 20.28 11.32
N SER A 329 -4.10 21.04 10.24
CA SER A 329 -3.09 21.97 9.77
C SER A 329 -3.74 23.19 9.11
N ALA A 330 -3.19 24.37 9.35
CA ALA A 330 -3.60 25.60 8.69
C ALA A 330 -2.93 25.80 7.33
N ASP A 331 -1.76 25.21 7.13
CA ASP A 331 -0.92 25.39 5.92
C ASP A 331 -0.77 24.13 5.06
N GLY A 332 -1.36 23.01 5.51
CA GLY A 332 -1.22 21.72 4.86
C GLY A 332 0.16 21.07 5.01
N LYS A 333 1.06 21.67 5.80
CA LYS A 333 2.45 21.21 6.00
C LYS A 333 2.74 20.82 7.44
N SER A 334 2.26 21.64 8.39
CA SER A 334 2.50 21.47 9.81
C SER A 334 1.24 20.88 10.44
N PHE A 335 1.24 19.59 10.73
CA PHE A 335 0.10 18.90 11.32
C PHE A 335 0.24 18.73 12.83
N THR A 336 -0.84 19.00 13.54
CA THR A 336 -0.94 18.85 15.00
C THR A 336 -1.98 17.78 15.32
N LEU A 337 -1.65 16.81 16.15
CA LEU A 337 -2.58 15.80 16.66
C LEU A 337 -3.61 16.47 17.57
N VAL A 338 -4.89 16.32 17.26
CA VAL A 338 -5.98 17.03 17.94
C VAL A 338 -7.06 16.10 18.49
N ASP A 339 -7.16 14.86 17.99
CA ASP A 339 -8.18 13.93 18.48
C ASP A 339 -7.76 12.46 18.29
N ALA A 340 -8.32 11.58 19.14
CA ALA A 340 -8.10 10.14 19.08
C ALA A 340 -9.37 9.38 19.46
N VAL A 341 -10.10 8.93 18.45
CA VAL A 341 -11.41 8.29 18.60
C VAL A 341 -11.27 6.79 18.74
N ARG A 342 -11.81 6.24 19.83
CA ARG A 342 -11.82 4.79 20.13
C ARG A 342 -13.20 4.22 20.22
N GLU A 343 -14.18 5.05 20.52
CA GLU A 343 -15.57 4.63 20.60
C GLU A 343 -16.08 4.24 19.20
N ASN A 344 -16.81 3.14 19.12
CA ASN A 344 -17.39 2.56 17.89
C ASN A 344 -16.37 2.09 16.84
N THR A 345 -15.09 2.03 17.15
CA THR A 345 -14.07 1.51 16.21
C THR A 345 -14.00 -0.02 16.22
N CYS A 346 -13.54 -0.60 15.10
CA CYS A 346 -13.27 -2.04 14.98
C CYS A 346 -11.81 -2.37 15.22
N PRO A 347 -11.49 -3.56 15.77
CA PRO A 347 -10.12 -4.03 15.81
C PRO A 347 -9.57 -4.31 14.41
N GLY A 348 -8.26 -4.13 14.21
CA GLY A 348 -7.60 -4.43 12.94
C GLY A 348 -7.94 -3.44 11.82
N MET A 349 -8.18 -2.17 12.14
CA MET A 349 -8.43 -1.13 11.13
C MET A 349 -7.23 -0.95 10.21
N PHE A 350 -7.52 -0.74 8.94
CA PHE A 350 -6.55 -0.46 7.92
C PHE A 350 -7.12 0.50 6.89
N SER A 351 -6.30 1.39 6.36
CA SER A 351 -6.61 2.33 5.28
C SER A 351 -8.02 2.92 5.36
N MET A 352 -8.13 4.21 5.62
CA MET A 352 -9.41 4.86 5.83
C MET A 352 -9.65 6.03 4.88
N GLY A 353 -10.92 6.33 4.61
CA GLY A 353 -11.36 7.46 3.82
C GLY A 353 -12.45 8.25 4.53
N LEU A 354 -12.19 9.54 4.69
CA LEU A 354 -13.20 10.52 5.08
C LEU A 354 -13.87 11.05 3.80
N SER A 355 -15.18 11.03 3.74
CA SER A 355 -15.93 11.51 2.60
C SER A 355 -15.77 13.03 2.42
N SER A 356 -15.80 13.48 1.16
CA SER A 356 -15.64 14.89 0.82
C SER A 356 -16.43 15.23 -0.44
N ARG A 357 -16.53 16.51 -0.76
CA ARG A 357 -16.89 16.99 -2.09
C ARG A 357 -15.83 16.58 -3.12
N GLN A 358 -16.13 16.82 -4.37
CA GLN A 358 -15.34 16.41 -5.54
C GLN A 358 -13.87 16.81 -5.49
N ASN A 359 -13.56 18.01 -4.99
CA ASN A 359 -12.19 18.53 -4.91
C ASN A 359 -11.44 18.18 -3.60
N GLY A 360 -11.98 17.30 -2.79
CA GLY A 360 -11.40 16.95 -1.48
C GLY A 360 -11.79 17.90 -0.36
N HIS A 361 -12.80 18.76 -0.57
CA HIS A 361 -13.29 19.71 0.43
C HIS A 361 -14.45 19.17 1.25
N ILE A 362 -14.58 19.68 2.45
CA ILE A 362 -15.72 19.50 3.35
C ILE A 362 -16.28 20.87 3.65
N ARG A 363 -17.61 21.03 3.44
CA ARG A 363 -18.35 22.24 3.78
C ARG A 363 -19.39 21.91 4.86
N LEU A 364 -19.00 22.07 6.12
CA LEU A 364 -19.80 21.66 7.27
C LEU A 364 -21.13 22.41 7.38
N SER A 365 -21.16 23.66 6.94
CA SER A 365 -22.38 24.47 6.88
C SER A 365 -23.46 23.89 5.95
N GLU A 366 -23.09 23.02 5.01
CA GLU A 366 -24.02 22.44 4.03
C GLU A 366 -24.14 20.90 4.14
N ASP A 367 -23.08 20.20 4.54
CA ASP A 367 -22.93 18.76 4.36
C ASP A 367 -22.62 17.99 5.65
N ALA A 368 -22.79 18.59 6.82
CA ALA A 368 -22.43 17.98 8.09
C ALA A 368 -23.07 16.61 8.34
N ASP A 369 -24.29 16.39 7.86
CA ASP A 369 -25.02 15.13 8.01
C ASP A 369 -24.64 14.05 6.96
N ARG A 370 -23.87 14.45 5.93
CA ARG A 370 -23.38 13.57 4.85
C ARG A 370 -22.02 13.01 5.11
N LEU A 371 -21.33 13.45 6.16
CA LEU A 371 -19.99 12.97 6.44
C LEU A 371 -20.00 11.50 6.84
N ARG A 372 -19.09 10.76 6.22
CA ARG A 372 -18.84 9.34 6.47
C ARG A 372 -17.35 9.10 6.62
N LEU A 373 -17.01 8.21 7.54
CA LEU A 373 -15.68 7.63 7.64
C LEU A 373 -15.79 6.14 7.35
N ALA A 374 -15.06 5.65 6.40
CA ALA A 374 -14.97 4.22 6.15
C ALA A 374 -13.52 3.73 6.28
N TYR A 375 -13.37 2.48 6.66
CA TYR A 375 -12.08 1.81 6.76
C TYR A 375 -12.22 0.31 6.54
N ALA A 376 -11.14 -0.30 6.08
CA ALA A 376 -11.03 -1.75 6.09
C ALA A 376 -10.75 -2.24 7.51
N TYR A 377 -11.28 -3.42 7.87
CA TYR A 377 -10.97 -4.05 9.14
C TYR A 377 -11.00 -5.58 9.02
N GLY A 378 -10.25 -6.26 9.86
CA GLY A 378 -10.20 -7.70 9.87
C GLY A 378 -9.53 -8.23 11.14
N ASP A 379 -10.02 -9.38 11.60
CA ASP A 379 -9.55 -10.07 12.81
C ASP A 379 -8.66 -11.29 12.51
N SER A 380 -8.47 -11.61 11.24
CA SER A 380 -7.78 -12.82 10.79
C SER A 380 -6.52 -12.56 9.92
N GLY A 381 -6.01 -11.33 9.90
CA GLY A 381 -4.78 -10.97 9.22
C GLY A 381 -4.98 -10.34 7.85
N TRP A 382 -3.87 -10.17 7.12
CA TRP A 382 -3.85 -9.57 5.80
C TRP A 382 -4.75 -10.33 4.82
N ALA A 383 -5.36 -9.62 3.90
CA ALA A 383 -6.30 -10.18 2.91
C ALA A 383 -7.63 -10.71 3.47
N ALA A 384 -7.96 -10.37 4.70
CA ALA A 384 -9.23 -10.70 5.34
C ALA A 384 -10.05 -9.42 5.64
N TRP A 385 -10.05 -8.49 4.71
CA TRP A 385 -10.65 -7.17 4.89
C TRP A 385 -12.15 -7.16 4.61
N ASN A 386 -12.93 -6.75 5.61
CA ASN A 386 -14.26 -6.17 5.42
C ASN A 386 -14.11 -4.65 5.35
N THR A 387 -15.11 -3.94 4.85
CA THR A 387 -15.12 -2.49 4.86
C THR A 387 -16.32 -2.01 5.65
N ARG A 388 -16.08 -1.21 6.68
CA ARG A 388 -17.12 -0.62 7.53
C ARG A 388 -17.17 0.88 7.33
N MET A 389 -18.38 1.42 7.30
CA MET A 389 -18.67 2.85 7.16
C MET A 389 -19.46 3.34 8.36
N HIS A 390 -19.05 4.48 8.91
CA HIS A 390 -19.70 5.20 9.99
C HIS A 390 -20.22 6.54 9.53
N LYS A 391 -21.31 6.98 10.15
CA LYS A 391 -21.65 8.39 10.18
C LYS A 391 -20.72 9.09 11.14
N VAL A 392 -20.25 10.28 10.76
CA VAL A 392 -19.37 11.07 11.62
C VAL A 392 -19.91 12.47 11.83
N SER A 393 -19.62 12.99 13.02
CA SER A 393 -19.74 14.41 13.35
C SER A 393 -18.34 14.98 13.43
N LEU A 394 -18.11 16.08 12.75
CA LEU A 394 -16.86 16.83 12.80
C LEU A 394 -17.17 18.23 13.30
N THR A 395 -16.68 18.56 14.48
CA THR A 395 -16.91 19.82 15.19
C THR A 395 -15.58 20.44 15.65
N GLN A 396 -15.64 21.62 16.24
CA GLN A 396 -14.48 22.22 16.91
C GLN A 396 -14.77 22.45 18.38
N SER A 397 -13.79 22.20 19.24
CA SER A 397 -13.83 22.51 20.67
C SER A 397 -12.70 23.45 21.06
N GLU A 398 -12.92 24.23 22.16
CA GLU A 398 -11.87 25.04 22.77
C GLU A 398 -11.02 24.16 23.70
N GLY A 399 -9.72 24.25 23.56
CA GLY A 399 -8.76 23.44 24.33
C GLY A 399 -8.63 22.02 23.83
N ASN A 400 -7.50 21.42 24.10
CA ASN A 400 -7.21 20.05 23.70
C ASN A 400 -6.32 19.38 24.77
N ASP A 401 -6.83 18.29 25.34
CA ASP A 401 -6.11 17.49 26.35
C ASP A 401 -5.83 16.08 25.85
N LEU A 402 -5.42 15.98 24.61
CA LEU A 402 -5.24 14.72 23.89
C LEU A 402 -4.20 13.80 24.56
N ALA A 403 -3.13 14.37 25.12
CA ALA A 403 -2.10 13.57 25.76
C ALA A 403 -2.62 12.73 26.92
N ALA A 404 -3.68 13.20 27.58
CA ALA A 404 -4.34 12.47 28.65
C ALA A 404 -5.31 11.38 28.11
N GLU A 405 -5.91 11.59 26.94
CA GLU A 405 -6.87 10.68 26.34
C GLU A 405 -6.18 9.54 25.55
N SER A 406 -5.13 9.84 24.84
CA SER A 406 -4.39 8.86 24.01
C SER A 406 -3.81 7.70 24.82
N ALA A 407 -3.56 7.92 26.12
CA ALA A 407 -2.98 6.91 27.00
C ALA A 407 -3.98 5.94 27.65
N LYS A 408 -5.28 6.19 27.56
CA LYS A 408 -6.23 5.61 28.53
C LYS A 408 -7.12 4.48 28.07
N SER A 409 -7.41 4.27 26.82
CA SER A 409 -8.55 3.40 26.53
C SER A 409 -8.18 2.06 25.95
N PRO A 410 -8.70 0.96 26.53
CA PRO A 410 -8.75 -0.30 25.81
C PRO A 410 -9.65 -0.13 24.58
N LEU A 411 -9.36 -0.91 23.57
CA LEU A 411 -10.17 -1.00 22.37
C LEU A 411 -11.62 -1.29 22.67
N ASN A 412 -12.47 -0.68 21.89
CA ASN A 412 -13.85 -1.14 21.79
C ASN A 412 -13.89 -2.41 20.93
N VAL A 413 -13.93 -3.56 21.57
CA VAL A 413 -13.96 -4.88 20.93
C VAL A 413 -15.37 -5.43 20.76
N GLY A 414 -16.38 -4.69 21.15
CA GLY A 414 -17.76 -5.17 21.24
C GLY A 414 -18.65 -4.91 20.02
N ILE A 415 -18.10 -4.44 18.91
CA ILE A 415 -18.90 -4.13 17.73
C ILE A 415 -19.40 -5.41 17.08
N THR A 416 -20.71 -5.55 17.03
CA THR A 416 -21.37 -6.66 16.32
C THR A 416 -21.38 -6.35 14.83
N ARG A 417 -20.91 -7.30 14.02
CA ARG A 417 -21.00 -7.19 12.57
C ARG A 417 -22.46 -7.35 12.15
N GLU A 418 -22.94 -6.36 11.43
CA GLU A 418 -24.24 -6.44 10.80
C GLU A 418 -24.16 -7.17 9.46
N GLU A 419 -25.30 -7.63 8.98
CA GLU A 419 -25.36 -8.20 7.63
C GLU A 419 -25.12 -7.11 6.60
N GLU A 420 -24.50 -7.50 5.50
CA GLU A 420 -24.23 -6.60 4.39
C GLU A 420 -25.54 -6.07 3.81
N PRO A 421 -25.71 -4.75 3.75
CA PRO A 421 -26.98 -4.15 3.34
C PRO A 421 -27.28 -4.31 1.83
N PHE A 422 -26.27 -4.59 1.03
CA PHE A 422 -26.38 -4.85 -0.42
C PHE A 422 -25.61 -6.12 -0.75
N GLY A 423 -26.24 -7.00 -1.48
CA GLY A 423 -25.64 -8.25 -1.92
C GLY A 423 -24.38 -8.00 -2.77
N TRP A 424 -23.61 -9.02 -2.97
CA TRP A 424 -22.53 -9.00 -3.94
C TRP A 424 -23.08 -8.70 -5.32
N GLU A 425 -22.67 -7.56 -5.85
CA GLU A 425 -22.96 -7.23 -7.22
C GLU A 425 -22.09 -8.09 -8.15
N GLU A 426 -22.67 -8.49 -9.24
CA GLU A 426 -21.95 -9.24 -10.27
C GLU A 426 -21.00 -8.26 -10.98
N TRP A 427 -19.71 -8.41 -10.77
CA TRP A 427 -18.67 -7.70 -11.48
C TRP A 427 -17.64 -8.69 -11.97
N THR A 428 -17.25 -8.53 -13.19
CA THR A 428 -16.52 -9.57 -13.89
C THR A 428 -15.36 -9.01 -14.71
N MET A 429 -14.32 -9.79 -14.79
CA MET A 429 -13.13 -9.47 -15.56
C MET A 429 -12.55 -10.77 -16.15
N ILE A 430 -12.05 -10.70 -17.36
CA ILE A 430 -11.22 -11.73 -17.95
C ILE A 430 -10.01 -11.10 -18.63
N ARG A 431 -8.83 -11.64 -18.41
CA ARG A 431 -7.59 -11.25 -19.10
C ARG A 431 -6.56 -12.38 -19.10
N THR A 432 -5.53 -12.21 -19.90
CA THR A 432 -4.36 -13.09 -19.92
C THR A 432 -3.20 -12.48 -19.15
N GLN A 433 -2.17 -13.27 -18.85
CA GLN A 433 -0.94 -12.79 -18.19
C GLN A 433 -0.14 -11.80 -19.06
N LYS A 434 -0.41 -11.75 -20.38
CA LYS A 434 0.21 -10.83 -21.34
C LYS A 434 -0.77 -10.53 -22.47
N ASP A 435 -0.71 -9.32 -22.99
CA ASP A 435 -1.48 -8.91 -24.16
C ASP A 435 -0.79 -9.27 -25.48
N LEU A 436 0.50 -9.62 -25.43
CA LEU A 436 1.28 -10.06 -26.59
C LEU A 436 2.12 -11.29 -26.23
N PHE A 437 1.97 -12.34 -27.02
CA PHE A 437 2.81 -13.53 -26.98
C PHE A 437 3.69 -13.60 -28.22
N ILE A 438 4.98 -13.80 -28.03
CA ILE A 438 5.96 -14.00 -29.10
C ILE A 438 6.49 -15.43 -28.97
N LEU A 439 6.27 -16.25 -29.96
CA LEU A 439 6.58 -17.67 -29.93
C LEU A 439 7.41 -18.09 -31.15
N SER A 440 8.29 -19.05 -30.97
CA SER A 440 8.91 -19.74 -32.08
C SER A 440 8.01 -20.84 -32.61
N LYS A 441 8.08 -21.10 -33.91
CA LYS A 441 7.28 -22.16 -34.54
C LYS A 441 7.48 -23.51 -33.85
N GLY A 442 6.40 -24.16 -33.46
CA GLY A 442 6.39 -25.43 -32.75
C GLY A 442 6.43 -25.29 -31.23
N GLU A 443 6.63 -24.07 -30.70
CA GLU A 443 6.59 -23.79 -29.28
C GLU A 443 5.20 -24.02 -28.69
N LYS A 444 5.16 -24.41 -27.40
CA LYS A 444 3.93 -24.65 -26.67
C LYS A 444 3.92 -23.78 -25.43
N GLN A 445 2.96 -22.87 -25.36
CA GLN A 445 2.82 -21.90 -24.28
C GLN A 445 1.56 -22.18 -23.48
N ASN A 446 1.67 -22.17 -22.15
CA ASN A 446 0.51 -22.06 -21.27
C ASN A 446 -0.03 -20.64 -21.33
N VAL A 447 -1.32 -20.50 -21.50
CA VAL A 447 -2.02 -19.23 -21.38
C VAL A 447 -2.79 -19.27 -20.07
N ASN A 448 -2.37 -18.46 -19.12
CA ASN A 448 -3.04 -18.31 -17.85
C ASN A 448 -4.13 -17.25 -18.03
N LEU A 449 -5.29 -17.55 -17.51
CA LEU A 449 -6.44 -16.66 -17.54
C LEU A 449 -6.73 -16.20 -16.13
N TYR A 450 -6.77 -14.91 -15.99
CA TYR A 450 -7.22 -14.27 -14.78
C TYR A 450 -8.66 -13.83 -15.00
N PHE A 451 -9.56 -14.36 -14.20
CA PHE A 451 -10.96 -13.97 -14.29
C PHE A 451 -11.61 -13.96 -12.92
N ARG A 452 -12.60 -13.14 -12.78
CA ARG A 452 -13.39 -13.00 -11.58
C ARG A 452 -14.82 -12.73 -11.95
N ASP A 453 -15.71 -13.35 -11.24
CA ASP A 453 -17.10 -12.99 -11.18
C ASP A 453 -17.63 -13.27 -9.76
N ARG A 454 -18.89 -12.99 -9.53
CA ARG A 454 -19.56 -13.24 -8.27
C ARG A 454 -19.38 -14.65 -7.70
N TYR A 455 -19.19 -15.63 -8.55
CA TYR A 455 -19.12 -17.04 -8.18
C TYR A 455 -17.69 -17.60 -8.24
N VAL A 456 -16.86 -17.03 -9.07
CA VAL A 456 -15.48 -17.46 -9.29
C VAL A 456 -14.54 -16.42 -8.71
N ASN A 457 -14.02 -16.73 -7.59
CA ASN A 457 -13.27 -15.84 -6.74
C ASN A 457 -11.82 -15.68 -7.20
N GLY A 458 -11.61 -14.88 -8.23
CA GLY A 458 -10.31 -14.44 -8.68
C GLY A 458 -9.33 -15.58 -8.92
N LYS A 459 -9.75 -16.61 -9.57
CA LYS A 459 -8.92 -17.79 -9.75
C LYS A 459 -8.19 -17.75 -11.07
N ASP A 460 -6.93 -18.12 -11.01
CA ASP A 460 -6.22 -18.60 -12.16
C ASP A 460 -6.93 -19.81 -12.76
N SER A 461 -7.37 -19.70 -13.99
CA SER A 461 -7.87 -20.83 -14.77
C SER A 461 -6.98 -21.06 -15.96
N SER A 462 -6.89 -22.29 -16.34
CA SER A 462 -6.29 -22.66 -17.62
C SER A 462 -7.36 -22.71 -18.70
N MET A 463 -6.96 -22.57 -19.96
CA MET A 463 -7.79 -22.78 -21.14
C MET A 463 -8.44 -24.19 -21.22
N ARG A 464 -8.31 -24.98 -20.16
CA ARG A 464 -8.94 -26.31 -20.01
C ARG A 464 -10.33 -26.23 -19.40
N ASP A 465 -10.67 -25.10 -18.81
CA ASP A 465 -11.98 -24.92 -18.24
C ASP A 465 -13.03 -25.03 -19.34
N LYS A 466 -14.08 -25.79 -19.08
CA LYS A 466 -15.13 -26.04 -20.06
C LYS A 466 -15.96 -24.82 -20.40
N GLU A 467 -15.97 -23.83 -19.53
CA GLU A 467 -16.68 -22.58 -19.74
C GLU A 467 -15.87 -21.57 -20.55
N ILE A 468 -14.57 -21.83 -20.76
CA ILE A 468 -13.70 -20.96 -21.54
C ILE A 468 -13.79 -21.36 -23.01
N THR A 469 -14.07 -20.39 -23.86
CA THR A 469 -14.03 -20.54 -25.32
C THR A 469 -12.95 -19.65 -25.93
N VAL A 470 -12.27 -20.19 -26.95
CA VAL A 470 -11.21 -19.48 -27.67
C VAL A 470 -11.63 -19.40 -29.13
N THR A 471 -11.69 -18.18 -29.66
CA THR A 471 -12.21 -17.89 -31.02
C THR A 471 -11.38 -16.80 -31.70
N ASP A 472 -11.74 -16.53 -32.95
CA ASP A 472 -11.30 -15.37 -33.73
C ASP A 472 -9.77 -15.36 -33.96
N TYR A 473 -9.17 -16.53 -34.18
CA TYR A 473 -7.75 -16.66 -34.48
C TYR A 473 -7.48 -17.43 -35.78
N ASP A 474 -6.30 -17.24 -36.34
CA ASP A 474 -5.84 -17.97 -37.49
C ASP A 474 -5.23 -19.31 -37.08
N GLU A 475 -5.94 -20.43 -37.40
CA GLU A 475 -5.50 -21.79 -37.08
C GLU A 475 -4.19 -22.17 -37.77
N SER A 476 -3.80 -21.49 -38.86
CA SER A 476 -2.51 -21.69 -39.49
C SER A 476 -1.34 -21.08 -38.72
N VAL A 477 -1.62 -20.13 -37.84
CA VAL A 477 -0.64 -19.44 -36.97
C VAL A 477 -0.58 -20.12 -35.62
N VAL A 478 -1.72 -20.32 -34.94
CA VAL A 478 -1.78 -20.95 -33.62
C VAL A 478 -2.93 -21.95 -33.53
N SER A 479 -2.77 -22.94 -32.67
CA SER A 479 -3.85 -23.86 -32.28
C SER A 479 -3.89 -24.00 -30.75
N PHE A 480 -5.04 -24.47 -30.25
CA PHE A 480 -5.21 -24.68 -28.80
C PHE A 480 -5.53 -26.17 -28.55
N LYS A 481 -4.66 -26.82 -27.77
CA LYS A 481 -4.80 -28.24 -27.45
C LYS A 481 -4.47 -28.51 -25.98
N ASN A 482 -5.40 -29.12 -25.28
CA ASN A 482 -5.24 -29.45 -23.86
C ASN A 482 -4.86 -28.21 -22.98
N GLY A 483 -5.45 -27.06 -23.29
CA GLY A 483 -5.22 -25.81 -22.56
C GLY A 483 -3.87 -25.13 -22.85
N ARG A 484 -3.18 -25.57 -23.90
CA ARG A 484 -1.95 -24.92 -24.36
C ARG A 484 -2.14 -24.33 -25.74
N MET A 485 -1.58 -23.16 -25.95
CA MET A 485 -1.38 -22.56 -27.25
C MET A 485 -0.16 -23.21 -27.90
N ILE A 486 -0.30 -23.57 -29.18
CA ILE A 486 0.76 -24.18 -29.99
C ILE A 486 0.99 -23.28 -31.20
N ALA A 487 2.24 -22.89 -31.42
CA ALA A 487 2.68 -22.10 -32.57
C ALA A 487 2.78 -22.99 -33.81
N GLU A 488 1.78 -22.97 -34.71
CA GLU A 488 1.69 -23.84 -35.86
C GLU A 488 2.46 -23.33 -37.08
N GLY A 489 2.36 -22.04 -37.36
CA GLY A 489 3.00 -21.40 -38.49
C GLY A 489 3.40 -19.96 -38.26
N VAL A 490 4.40 -19.50 -39.00
CA VAL A 490 4.88 -18.12 -38.95
C VAL A 490 3.77 -17.15 -39.38
N GLY A 491 3.54 -16.14 -38.56
CA GLY A 491 2.49 -15.13 -38.81
C GLY A 491 2.08 -14.41 -37.53
N GLU A 492 1.05 -13.61 -37.66
CA GLU A 492 0.44 -12.88 -36.54
C GLU A 492 -1.07 -13.13 -36.55
N THR A 493 -1.65 -13.28 -35.37
CA THR A 493 -3.08 -13.37 -35.16
C THR A 493 -3.51 -12.73 -33.86
N ALA A 494 -4.73 -12.21 -33.81
CA ALA A 494 -5.43 -11.94 -32.58
C ALA A 494 -6.12 -13.22 -32.10
N VAL A 495 -6.31 -13.34 -30.80
CA VAL A 495 -7.03 -14.46 -30.18
C VAL A 495 -8.05 -13.89 -29.23
N THR A 496 -9.30 -14.26 -29.35
CA THR A 496 -10.36 -13.89 -28.44
C THR A 496 -10.63 -15.04 -27.46
N VAL A 497 -10.51 -14.74 -26.17
CA VAL A 497 -10.91 -15.64 -25.09
C VAL A 497 -12.21 -15.12 -24.50
N ARG A 498 -13.18 -16.02 -24.29
CA ARG A 498 -14.49 -15.69 -23.73
C ARG A 498 -14.81 -16.56 -22.53
N TYR A 499 -15.41 -15.93 -21.54
CA TYR A 499 -16.02 -16.57 -20.40
C TYR A 499 -17.38 -15.90 -20.16
N LYS A 500 -18.47 -16.65 -20.31
CA LYS A 500 -19.83 -16.11 -20.32
C LYS A 500 -19.96 -14.98 -21.36
N ASP A 501 -20.36 -13.81 -20.96
CA ASP A 501 -20.48 -12.59 -21.77
C ASP A 501 -19.20 -11.75 -21.86
N LEU A 502 -18.16 -12.11 -21.10
CA LEU A 502 -16.88 -11.42 -21.10
C LEU A 502 -15.98 -11.88 -22.23
N ALA A 503 -15.20 -10.98 -22.76
CA ALA A 503 -14.18 -11.27 -23.76
C ALA A 503 -12.89 -10.49 -23.49
N HIS A 504 -11.77 -11.12 -23.80
CA HIS A 504 -10.46 -10.50 -23.83
C HIS A 504 -9.75 -10.88 -25.11
N VAL A 505 -9.06 -9.92 -25.72
CA VAL A 505 -8.32 -10.13 -26.96
C VAL A 505 -6.84 -9.92 -26.68
N PHE A 506 -6.02 -10.89 -27.03
CA PHE A 506 -4.57 -10.79 -27.01
C PHE A 506 -3.97 -11.11 -28.37
N ARG A 507 -2.75 -10.65 -28.60
CA ARG A 507 -2.02 -10.86 -29.85
C ARG A 507 -1.01 -11.98 -29.72
N VAL A 508 -0.80 -12.71 -30.81
CA VAL A 508 0.24 -13.74 -30.90
C VAL A 508 1.03 -13.51 -32.18
N VAL A 509 2.35 -13.45 -32.03
CA VAL A 509 3.31 -13.42 -33.14
C VAL A 509 4.11 -14.71 -33.11
N VAL A 510 4.10 -15.45 -34.17
CA VAL A 510 4.89 -16.66 -34.36
C VAL A 510 5.99 -16.41 -35.39
N VAL A 511 7.22 -16.63 -34.97
CA VAL A 511 8.42 -16.50 -35.81
C VAL A 511 8.98 -17.87 -36.20
N ALA A 512 9.88 -17.92 -37.18
CA ALA A 512 10.39 -19.17 -37.69
C ALA A 512 11.37 -19.87 -36.74
N THR A 513 12.17 -19.08 -35.99
CA THR A 513 13.28 -19.61 -35.17
C THR A 513 13.33 -18.92 -33.79
N ASP A 514 14.04 -19.57 -32.87
CA ASP A 514 14.31 -18.99 -31.55
C ASP A 514 15.19 -17.72 -31.66
N GLU A 515 16.09 -17.66 -32.63
CA GLU A 515 16.91 -16.47 -32.87
C GLU A 515 16.06 -15.27 -33.30
N GLU A 516 15.02 -15.48 -34.12
CA GLU A 516 14.08 -14.41 -34.49
C GLU A 516 13.25 -13.98 -33.29
N LYS A 517 12.79 -14.93 -32.45
CA LYS A 517 12.10 -14.64 -31.22
C LYS A 517 12.95 -13.80 -30.28
N GLU A 518 14.20 -14.22 -30.01
CA GLU A 518 15.13 -13.48 -29.17
C GLU A 518 15.43 -12.08 -29.75
N ALA A 519 15.49 -11.93 -31.07
CA ALA A 519 15.69 -10.64 -31.71
C ALA A 519 14.49 -9.67 -31.47
N ILE A 520 13.26 -10.20 -31.45
CA ILE A 520 12.07 -9.39 -31.15
C ILE A 520 11.99 -9.09 -29.64
N LEU A 521 12.33 -10.07 -28.81
CA LEU A 521 12.35 -9.90 -27.34
C LEU A 521 13.60 -9.15 -26.86
N ALA A 522 14.50 -8.76 -27.76
CA ALA A 522 15.67 -7.98 -27.42
C ALA A 522 15.28 -6.65 -26.75
N GLU A 523 16.22 -6.13 -26.03
CA GLU A 523 16.08 -4.84 -25.37
C GLU A 523 15.85 -3.73 -26.42
N THR A 524 14.77 -3.01 -26.30
CA THR A 524 14.43 -1.89 -27.18
C THR A 524 14.82 -0.54 -26.57
N LYS A 525 14.85 -0.47 -25.25
CA LYS A 525 15.24 0.72 -24.51
C LYS A 525 15.94 0.31 -23.22
N VAL A 526 17.09 0.91 -22.96
CA VAL A 526 17.83 0.77 -21.71
C VAL A 526 18.11 2.18 -21.19
N GLU A 527 17.64 2.48 -20.02
CA GLU A 527 17.77 3.80 -19.41
C GLU A 527 17.99 3.72 -17.90
N LEU A 528 18.45 4.80 -17.30
CA LEU A 528 18.47 4.91 -15.84
C LEU A 528 17.05 5.12 -15.32
N ALA A 529 16.70 4.42 -14.25
CA ALA A 529 15.42 4.66 -13.58
C ALA A 529 15.35 6.09 -13.01
N VAL A 530 16.49 6.57 -12.48
CA VAL A 530 16.68 7.96 -12.03
C VAL A 530 17.99 8.50 -12.59
N PRO A 531 17.97 9.52 -13.46
CA PRO A 531 19.17 10.05 -14.10
C PRO A 531 19.97 11.02 -13.23
N GLU A 532 19.37 11.62 -12.22
CA GLU A 532 19.99 12.56 -11.28
C GLU A 532 19.47 12.34 -9.87
N LEU A 533 20.36 12.37 -8.87
CA LEU A 533 20.05 12.26 -7.46
C LEU A 533 20.67 13.43 -6.70
N THR A 534 19.89 14.01 -5.77
CA THR A 534 20.42 14.93 -4.76
C THR A 534 20.32 14.26 -3.40
N ILE A 535 21.41 14.23 -2.64
CA ILE A 535 21.48 13.64 -1.32
C ILE A 535 21.97 14.70 -0.35
N TYR A 536 21.20 15.01 0.68
CA TYR A 536 21.68 15.87 1.77
C TYR A 536 22.73 15.11 2.61
N LEU A 537 23.87 15.74 2.88
CA LEU A 537 24.97 15.11 3.64
C LEU A 537 24.58 14.72 5.07
N GLY A 538 23.67 15.50 5.69
CA GLY A 538 23.08 15.22 6.98
C GLY A 538 21.77 14.42 6.90
N GLU A 539 21.51 13.73 5.78
CA GLU A 539 20.30 12.95 5.60
C GLU A 539 20.26 11.77 6.56
N ARG A 540 19.06 11.37 6.91
CA ARG A 540 18.83 10.22 7.77
C ARG A 540 19.38 8.95 7.13
N SER A 541 19.94 8.06 7.94
CA SER A 541 20.55 6.79 7.49
C SER A 541 19.54 5.86 6.77
N ILE A 542 18.24 6.10 6.98
CA ILE A 542 17.18 5.39 6.25
C ILE A 542 17.12 5.77 4.76
N TYR A 543 17.65 6.94 4.36
CA TYR A 543 17.71 7.33 2.95
C TYR A 543 18.90 6.66 2.25
N ARG A 544 18.61 5.64 1.47
CA ARG A 544 19.61 4.83 0.76
C ARG A 544 19.25 4.70 -0.71
N PRO A 545 19.40 5.78 -1.48
CA PRO A 545 19.07 5.76 -2.90
C PRO A 545 19.87 4.72 -3.65
N GLN A 546 19.22 4.06 -4.60
CA GLN A 546 19.79 2.98 -5.38
C GLN A 546 19.74 3.29 -6.87
N ILE A 547 20.86 3.19 -7.54
CA ILE A 547 20.94 3.31 -8.99
C ILE A 547 20.38 2.03 -9.60
N ARG A 548 19.31 2.16 -10.40
CA ARG A 548 18.70 1.06 -11.14
C ARG A 548 18.63 1.35 -12.62
N VAL A 549 18.71 0.30 -13.41
CA VAL A 549 18.57 0.35 -14.86
C VAL A 549 17.21 -0.18 -15.25
N ARG A 550 16.46 0.59 -16.01
CA ARG A 550 15.17 0.19 -16.57
C ARG A 550 15.36 -0.34 -17.98
N VAL A 551 14.89 -1.57 -18.20
CA VAL A 551 14.99 -2.27 -19.48
C VAL A 551 13.61 -2.51 -20.03
N THR A 552 13.34 -2.01 -21.23
CA THR A 552 12.11 -2.29 -21.98
C THR A 552 12.46 -3.27 -23.11
N LYS A 553 11.68 -4.33 -23.26
CA LYS A 553 11.82 -5.35 -24.31
C LYS A 553 10.89 -5.09 -25.48
N GLY A 554 11.11 -5.80 -26.59
CA GLY A 554 10.32 -5.63 -27.81
C GLY A 554 8.87 -6.09 -27.69
N ASP A 555 8.51 -6.87 -26.68
CA ASP A 555 7.13 -7.20 -26.32
C ASP A 555 6.46 -6.13 -25.43
N GLY A 556 7.16 -5.03 -25.14
CA GLY A 556 6.68 -3.95 -24.29
C GLY A 556 6.88 -4.20 -22.80
N SER A 557 7.40 -5.36 -22.39
CA SER A 557 7.67 -5.63 -20.97
C SER A 557 8.81 -4.76 -20.43
N VAL A 558 8.65 -4.32 -19.17
CA VAL A 558 9.60 -3.45 -18.47
C VAL A 558 10.12 -4.16 -17.22
N SER A 559 11.40 -4.04 -16.96
CA SER A 559 12.04 -4.51 -15.73
C SER A 559 13.01 -3.47 -15.18
N GLU A 560 13.23 -3.44 -13.87
CA GLU A 560 14.26 -2.64 -13.21
C GLU A 560 15.31 -3.55 -12.57
N LEU A 561 16.56 -3.28 -12.90
CA LEU A 561 17.69 -4.10 -12.55
C LEU A 561 18.68 -3.31 -11.70
N TYR A 562 19.17 -3.94 -10.65
CA TYR A 562 20.23 -3.44 -9.77
C TYR A 562 21.34 -4.46 -9.53
N VAL A 563 21.26 -5.59 -10.23
CA VAL A 563 22.24 -6.67 -10.26
C VAL A 563 22.37 -7.18 -11.70
N ASN A 564 23.38 -8.00 -11.94
CA ASN A 564 23.57 -8.65 -13.23
C ASN A 564 22.34 -9.43 -13.69
N ASP A 565 21.99 -9.31 -14.95
CA ASP A 565 20.88 -10.06 -15.56
C ASP A 565 21.44 -10.99 -16.66
N GLY A 566 21.48 -12.27 -16.35
CA GLY A 566 22.05 -13.28 -17.25
C GLY A 566 23.48 -12.94 -17.69
N PRO A 567 23.73 -12.74 -18.99
CA PRO A 567 25.02 -12.37 -19.51
C PRO A 567 25.35 -10.87 -19.37
N ASN A 568 24.38 -10.03 -19.04
CA ASN A 568 24.55 -8.60 -18.93
C ASN A 568 25.10 -8.25 -17.54
N GLU A 569 26.34 -7.80 -17.51
CA GLU A 569 26.98 -7.31 -16.28
C GLU A 569 26.53 -5.88 -16.02
N LEU A 570 26.13 -5.61 -14.76
CA LEU A 570 25.81 -4.28 -14.27
C LEU A 570 26.92 -3.80 -13.34
N THR A 571 27.57 -2.69 -13.71
CA THR A 571 28.66 -2.10 -12.93
C THR A 571 28.53 -0.62 -12.75
N PHE A 572 29.07 -0.12 -11.63
CA PHE A 572 29.03 1.28 -11.20
C PHE A 572 30.47 1.76 -10.98
N THR A 573 30.93 2.71 -11.80
CA THR A 573 32.35 3.14 -11.79
C THR A 573 32.49 4.63 -12.10
N GLY A 574 33.73 5.16 -11.98
CA GLY A 574 34.08 6.47 -12.50
C GLY A 574 33.63 7.67 -11.68
N TYR A 575 33.19 7.44 -10.44
CA TYR A 575 32.77 8.49 -9.51
C TYR A 575 33.90 8.88 -8.55
N ASP A 576 33.79 10.05 -7.91
CA ASP A 576 34.71 10.50 -6.87
C ASP A 576 34.40 9.82 -5.54
N GLU A 577 35.27 8.91 -5.12
CA GLU A 577 35.13 8.15 -3.87
C GLU A 577 35.20 9.02 -2.59
N ASN A 578 35.68 10.26 -2.69
CA ASN A 578 35.62 11.19 -1.55
C ASN A 578 34.22 11.77 -1.39
N ILE A 579 33.45 11.88 -2.47
CA ILE A 579 32.09 12.45 -2.45
C ILE A 579 31.06 11.40 -2.09
N ILE A 580 31.14 10.20 -2.71
CA ILE A 580 30.19 9.10 -2.49
C ILE A 580 30.91 7.75 -2.44
N SER A 581 30.18 6.72 -1.95
CA SER A 581 30.46 5.32 -2.30
C SER A 581 29.25 4.70 -2.95
N VAL A 582 29.46 3.73 -3.84
CA VAL A 582 28.41 2.96 -4.49
C VAL A 582 28.67 1.49 -4.26
N SER A 583 27.66 0.77 -3.72
CA SER A 583 27.77 -0.67 -3.49
C SER A 583 27.65 -1.47 -4.80
N GLU A 584 27.97 -2.77 -4.76
CA GLU A 584 27.76 -3.68 -5.89
C GLU A 584 26.30 -3.76 -6.35
N LYS A 585 25.36 -3.41 -5.49
CA LYS A 585 23.92 -3.32 -5.77
C LYS A 585 23.45 -1.91 -6.16
N GLY A 586 24.37 -0.99 -6.41
CA GLY A 586 24.03 0.37 -6.80
C GLY A 586 23.55 1.29 -5.67
N VAL A 587 23.62 0.89 -4.40
CA VAL A 587 23.24 1.75 -3.27
C VAL A 587 24.28 2.84 -3.08
N VAL A 588 23.84 4.10 -3.07
CA VAL A 588 24.68 5.29 -2.94
C VAL A 588 24.75 5.75 -1.49
N THR A 589 25.94 6.01 -1.00
CA THR A 589 26.17 6.60 0.34
C THR A 589 26.96 7.88 0.20
N ALA A 590 26.43 8.99 0.73
CA ALA A 590 27.11 10.28 0.76
C ALA A 590 28.28 10.28 1.74
N ARG A 591 29.39 10.97 1.38
CA ARG A 591 30.60 11.12 2.21
C ARG A 591 30.97 12.57 2.47
N THR A 592 31.04 13.37 1.42
CA THR A 592 31.32 14.81 1.53
C THR A 592 30.50 15.57 0.49
N ALA A 593 30.18 16.84 0.79
CA ALA A 593 29.45 17.69 -0.16
C ALA A 593 30.23 17.87 -1.45
N GLY A 594 29.53 17.78 -2.58
CA GLY A 594 30.11 17.88 -3.91
C GLY A 594 29.20 17.30 -4.99
N THR A 595 29.69 17.26 -6.20
CA THR A 595 28.97 16.67 -7.34
C THR A 595 29.90 15.70 -8.07
N THR A 596 29.38 14.51 -8.40
CA THR A 596 30.10 13.49 -9.15
C THR A 596 29.15 12.82 -10.15
N GLU A 597 29.71 12.13 -11.12
CA GLU A 597 28.97 11.27 -12.04
C GLU A 597 29.36 9.82 -11.82
N VAL A 598 28.35 8.93 -11.74
CA VAL A 598 28.56 7.49 -11.76
C VAL A 598 28.35 6.98 -13.18
N THR A 599 29.35 6.31 -13.73
CA THR A 599 29.24 5.58 -14.99
C THR A 599 28.59 4.23 -14.70
N VAL A 600 27.39 4.02 -15.25
CA VAL A 600 26.62 2.80 -15.16
C VAL A 600 26.78 2.04 -16.46
N LYS A 601 27.31 0.84 -16.40
CA LYS A 601 27.42 -0.05 -17.55
C LYS A 601 26.52 -1.25 -17.36
N TYR A 602 25.67 -1.50 -18.35
CA TYR A 602 24.80 -2.67 -18.42
C TYR A 602 24.94 -3.31 -19.81
N GLY A 603 25.53 -4.49 -19.87
CA GLY A 603 25.86 -5.14 -21.15
C GLY A 603 26.69 -4.24 -22.07
N ALA A 604 26.12 -3.88 -23.23
CA ALA A 604 26.74 -2.97 -24.20
C ALA A 604 26.41 -1.49 -23.93
N HIS A 605 25.47 -1.19 -23.02
CA HIS A 605 24.99 0.16 -22.75
C HIS A 605 25.87 0.84 -21.69
N THR A 606 26.13 2.14 -21.90
CA THR A 606 26.84 2.97 -20.93
C THR A 606 26.04 4.25 -20.71
N MET A 607 25.69 4.49 -19.46
CA MET A 607 24.90 5.61 -19.01
C MET A 607 25.62 6.37 -17.90
N LYS A 608 25.17 7.56 -17.58
CA LYS A 608 25.73 8.37 -16.50
C LYS A 608 24.60 8.88 -15.61
N VAL A 609 24.72 8.65 -14.31
CA VAL A 609 23.86 9.26 -13.30
C VAL A 609 24.64 10.35 -12.58
N LYS A 610 24.03 11.52 -12.49
CA LYS A 610 24.61 12.67 -11.78
C LYS A 610 24.18 12.60 -10.32
N ILE A 611 25.13 12.67 -9.40
CA ILE A 611 24.91 12.67 -7.97
C ILE A 611 25.41 13.99 -7.39
N LYS A 612 24.51 14.75 -6.77
CA LYS A 612 24.80 15.93 -5.96
C LYS A 612 24.70 15.57 -4.48
N VAL A 613 25.79 15.67 -3.74
CA VAL A 613 25.76 15.64 -2.28
C VAL A 613 25.74 17.09 -1.78
N SER A 614 24.67 17.48 -1.12
CA SER A 614 24.44 18.84 -0.65
C SER A 614 24.76 18.99 0.84
N ALA A 615 25.29 20.11 1.24
CA ALA A 615 25.42 20.50 2.65
C ALA A 615 24.23 21.37 3.12
N ASP A 616 23.31 21.72 2.24
CA ASP A 616 22.14 22.54 2.56
C ASP A 616 21.01 21.66 3.10
N PRO A 617 20.54 21.89 4.34
CA PRO A 617 19.40 21.16 4.89
C PRO A 617 18.11 21.27 4.07
N ALA A 618 17.96 22.33 3.27
CA ALA A 618 16.83 22.49 2.37
C ALA A 618 16.77 21.41 1.25
N ASP A 619 17.89 20.75 0.97
CA ASP A 619 17.98 19.65 0.02
C ASP A 619 17.69 18.28 0.69
N SER A 620 17.30 18.23 1.97
CA SER A 620 16.92 17.00 2.65
C SER A 620 15.69 16.37 1.97
N PHE A 621 15.75 15.08 1.69
CA PHE A 621 14.65 14.33 1.12
C PHE A 621 13.42 14.35 2.03
N PHE A 622 13.62 14.20 3.34
CA PHE A 622 12.53 14.25 4.30
C PHE A 622 12.10 15.67 4.69
N GLY A 623 12.90 16.69 4.41
CA GLY A 623 12.55 18.08 4.68
C GLY A 623 12.34 18.44 6.16
N MET A 624 12.41 17.46 7.05
CA MET A 624 12.26 17.65 8.49
C MET A 624 13.65 17.81 9.09
N GLY A 625 13.90 18.93 9.79
CA GLY A 625 15.19 19.20 10.46
C GLY A 625 15.68 18.07 11.36
N ASP A 626 16.55 18.34 12.31
CA ASP A 626 17.22 17.38 13.20
C ASP A 626 16.25 16.44 13.93
N MET A 627 15.63 15.51 13.21
CA MET A 627 14.83 14.46 13.84
C MET A 627 15.76 13.38 14.39
N GLU A 628 15.55 13.04 15.64
CA GLU A 628 16.35 12.06 16.34
C GLU A 628 16.24 10.69 15.66
N GLU A 629 17.36 10.12 15.23
CA GLU A 629 17.39 8.80 14.64
C GLU A 629 17.28 7.69 15.69
N MET A 630 16.59 6.61 15.33
CA MET A 630 16.45 5.43 16.17
C MET A 630 17.78 4.66 16.20
N ASN A 631 18.35 4.52 17.37
CA ASN A 631 19.57 3.76 17.58
C ASN A 631 19.25 2.36 18.13
N TYR A 632 19.09 1.38 17.25
CA TYR A 632 18.83 -0.01 17.62
C TYR A 632 19.88 -0.65 18.53
N VAL A 633 21.10 -0.14 18.48
CA VAL A 633 22.19 -0.63 19.37
C VAL A 633 22.00 -0.12 20.81
N SER A 634 21.38 1.04 20.97
CA SER A 634 21.16 1.64 22.29
C SER A 634 19.81 2.35 22.33
N LEU A 635 18.79 1.62 22.75
CA LEU A 635 17.42 2.13 22.90
C LEU A 635 17.27 2.82 24.25
N ASP A 636 16.86 4.07 24.24
CA ASP A 636 16.58 4.90 25.42
C ASP A 636 15.08 5.16 25.48
N PHE A 637 14.35 4.45 26.32
CA PHE A 637 12.90 4.53 26.41
C PHE A 637 12.36 5.78 27.10
N THR A 638 13.21 6.69 27.53
CA THR A 638 12.78 8.06 27.89
C THR A 638 12.37 8.82 26.63
N LYS A 639 12.86 8.39 25.45
CA LYS A 639 12.54 8.94 24.14
C LYS A 639 11.33 8.25 23.54
N GLU A 640 10.42 9.05 23.01
CA GLU A 640 9.20 8.53 22.39
C GLU A 640 9.50 7.61 21.22
N ILE A 641 10.48 7.99 20.38
CA ILE A 641 10.87 7.22 19.21
C ILE A 641 11.35 5.80 19.56
N ASP A 642 12.15 5.66 20.61
CA ASP A 642 12.70 4.37 21.02
C ASP A 642 11.62 3.45 21.61
N ARG A 643 10.57 4.04 22.23
CA ARG A 643 9.41 3.30 22.71
C ARG A 643 8.58 2.65 21.59
N THR A 644 8.77 3.05 20.36
CA THR A 644 8.09 2.45 19.20
C THR A 644 8.73 1.14 18.74
N VAL A 645 9.94 0.82 19.19
CA VAL A 645 10.71 -0.36 18.77
C VAL A 645 10.22 -1.68 19.38
N PRO A 646 9.92 -1.77 20.69
CA PRO A 646 9.37 -2.98 21.25
C PRO A 646 8.04 -3.37 20.61
N SER A 647 7.90 -4.63 20.27
CA SER A 647 6.75 -5.16 19.53
C SER A 647 6.37 -6.55 20.03
N TYR A 648 5.28 -7.12 19.48
CA TYR A 648 4.81 -8.48 19.82
C TYR A 648 4.64 -8.71 21.31
N PHE A 649 3.93 -7.80 22.00
CA PHE A 649 3.62 -7.92 23.41
C PHE A 649 2.70 -9.11 23.66
N ASN A 650 3.19 -10.09 24.42
CA ASN A 650 2.44 -11.28 24.82
C ASN A 650 2.12 -11.24 26.31
N SER A 651 0.84 -11.38 26.69
CA SER A 651 0.38 -11.38 28.08
C SER A 651 0.79 -10.16 28.90
N CYS A 652 1.16 -9.07 28.24
CA CYS A 652 1.55 -7.81 28.85
C CYS A 652 1.16 -6.62 27.99
N GLU A 653 1.24 -5.45 28.57
CA GLU A 653 1.09 -4.16 27.89
C GLU A 653 2.20 -3.22 28.27
N MET A 654 2.48 -2.25 27.41
CA MET A 654 3.43 -1.18 27.67
C MET A 654 2.72 0.14 27.89
N THR A 655 3.20 0.92 28.83
CA THR A 655 2.83 2.31 29.04
C THR A 655 4.09 3.17 29.13
N ALA A 656 4.04 4.39 28.57
CA ALA A 656 5.12 5.35 28.69
C ALA A 656 5.20 5.89 30.12
N THR A 657 6.43 6.14 30.61
CA THR A 657 6.72 6.84 31.88
C THR A 657 7.78 7.90 31.66
N GLU A 658 7.95 8.81 32.61
CA GLU A 658 9.05 9.79 32.55
C GLU A 658 10.44 9.14 32.56
N GLU A 659 10.56 7.94 33.15
CA GLU A 659 11.81 7.22 33.33
C GLU A 659 12.07 6.16 32.24
N GLY A 660 11.15 6.03 31.27
CA GLY A 660 11.23 5.04 30.16
C GLY A 660 9.88 4.44 29.79
N MET A 661 9.78 3.11 29.84
CA MET A 661 8.53 2.38 29.62
C MET A 661 8.22 1.44 30.79
N ARG A 662 6.94 1.30 31.14
CA ARG A 662 6.45 0.29 32.06
C ARG A 662 5.78 -0.83 31.29
N VAL A 663 6.22 -2.07 31.51
CA VAL A 663 5.60 -3.28 30.98
C VAL A 663 4.83 -3.96 32.09
N THR A 664 3.50 -4.08 31.95
CA THR A 664 2.60 -4.63 32.97
C THR A 664 1.98 -5.94 32.50
N VAL A 665 2.00 -6.95 33.38
CA VAL A 665 1.43 -8.28 33.11
C VAL A 665 -0.09 -8.21 33.11
N LYS A 666 -0.71 -8.70 32.02
CA LYS A 666 -2.16 -8.85 31.87
C LYS A 666 -2.61 -10.29 32.11
N SER A 667 -3.86 -10.45 32.53
CA SER A 667 -4.47 -11.75 32.77
C SER A 667 -4.40 -12.67 31.56
N ALA A 668 -3.79 -13.82 31.70
CA ALA A 668 -3.91 -14.88 30.70
C ALA A 668 -5.28 -15.54 30.78
N LYS A 669 -5.90 -15.77 29.62
CA LYS A 669 -7.28 -16.28 29.50
C LYS A 669 -7.50 -17.72 29.98
N THR A 670 -6.50 -18.49 30.37
CA THR A 670 -6.66 -19.94 30.43
C THR A 670 -6.24 -20.66 31.71
N GLN A 671 -5.30 -20.18 32.52
CA GLN A 671 -5.00 -20.79 33.83
C GLN A 671 -4.14 -19.86 34.71
N PRO A 672 -4.30 -19.89 36.05
CA PRO A 672 -3.36 -19.26 36.98
C PRO A 672 -1.97 -19.87 36.83
N GLY A 673 -0.95 -19.04 36.55
CA GLY A 673 0.44 -19.46 36.40
C GLY A 673 0.91 -19.77 34.97
N ALA A 674 0.04 -19.60 33.97
CA ALA A 674 0.38 -19.81 32.54
C ALA A 674 0.62 -18.49 31.80
N THR A 675 1.03 -17.43 32.48
CA THR A 675 1.42 -16.16 31.87
C THR A 675 2.87 -16.26 31.40
N ASP A 676 3.08 -15.91 30.13
CA ASP A 676 4.40 -15.81 29.51
C ASP A 676 4.58 -14.35 29.03
N PRO A 677 4.75 -13.41 29.97
CA PRO A 677 4.81 -11.99 29.64
C PRO A 677 6.11 -11.67 28.94
N SER A 678 6.01 -11.23 27.70
CA SER A 678 7.16 -10.97 26.86
C SER A 678 6.90 -9.90 25.82
N PHE A 679 7.98 -9.30 25.33
CA PHE A 679 7.98 -8.46 24.12
C PHE A 679 9.23 -8.77 23.28
N LYS A 680 9.24 -8.31 22.03
CA LYS A 680 10.37 -8.49 21.11
C LYS A 680 10.97 -7.14 20.73
N VAL A 681 12.28 -7.12 20.54
CA VAL A 681 13.00 -6.12 19.77
C VAL A 681 13.47 -6.78 18.49
N VAL A 682 12.97 -6.31 17.34
CA VAL A 682 13.27 -6.90 16.03
C VAL A 682 14.36 -6.07 15.36
N TYR A 683 15.55 -6.64 15.26
CA TYR A 683 16.73 -6.01 14.68
C TYR A 683 16.84 -6.17 13.16
N GLN A 684 16.09 -7.10 12.57
CA GLN A 684 16.05 -7.29 11.11
C GLN A 684 15.63 -6.04 10.33
N GLY A 685 14.92 -5.14 10.98
CA GLY A 685 14.51 -3.87 10.42
C GLY A 685 15.56 -2.76 10.55
N ALA A 686 16.66 -2.99 11.25
CA ALA A 686 17.75 -2.04 11.28
C ALA A 686 18.36 -1.92 9.88
N LEU A 687 18.66 -0.69 9.45
CA LEU A 687 19.14 -0.39 8.12
C LEU A 687 20.53 -0.98 7.87
N ASP A 688 21.38 -0.90 8.87
CA ASP A 688 22.65 -1.59 8.88
C ASP A 688 22.51 -2.90 9.65
N PRO A 689 22.90 -4.03 9.05
CA PRO A 689 22.89 -5.28 9.75
C PRO A 689 23.70 -5.19 11.04
N ILE A 690 23.07 -5.46 12.17
CA ILE A 690 23.75 -5.52 13.46
C ILE A 690 24.40 -6.89 13.56
N MET A 691 25.72 -6.92 13.58
CA MET A 691 26.49 -8.16 13.64
C MET A 691 26.77 -8.52 15.09
N THR A 692 26.42 -9.74 15.47
CA THR A 692 26.56 -10.23 16.85
C THR A 692 28.01 -10.22 17.32
N GLU A 693 28.97 -10.39 16.41
CA GLU A 693 30.41 -10.41 16.69
C GLU A 693 30.94 -9.09 17.25
N ASP A 694 30.22 -7.99 17.02
CA ASP A 694 30.60 -6.66 17.51
C ASP A 694 30.21 -6.43 18.99
N TYR A 695 29.40 -7.35 19.57
CA TYR A 695 28.84 -7.17 20.91
C TYR A 695 29.05 -8.38 21.79
N THR A 696 29.34 -8.13 23.08
CA THR A 696 29.61 -9.18 24.05
C THR A 696 28.49 -9.41 25.06
N ALA A 697 27.59 -8.42 25.24
CA ALA A 697 26.48 -8.50 26.16
C ALA A 697 25.29 -7.66 25.73
N VAL A 698 24.12 -7.98 26.29
CA VAL A 698 22.91 -7.13 26.30
C VAL A 698 22.82 -6.47 27.67
N GLU A 699 22.73 -5.15 27.72
CA GLU A 699 22.50 -4.39 28.96
C GLU A 699 21.07 -3.89 28.99
N ILE A 700 20.41 -4.00 30.16
CA ILE A 700 19.04 -3.58 30.40
C ILE A 700 19.03 -2.76 31.67
N VAL A 701 18.61 -1.50 31.59
CA VAL A 701 18.36 -0.66 32.75
C VAL A 701 16.90 -0.79 33.15
N TYR A 702 16.65 -1.36 34.31
CA TYR A 702 15.33 -1.75 34.75
C TYR A 702 15.08 -1.47 36.24
N ARG A 703 13.81 -1.43 36.62
CA ARG A 703 13.33 -1.41 38.00
C ARG A 703 12.18 -2.38 38.14
N VAL A 704 12.18 -3.20 39.18
CA VAL A 704 11.04 -4.02 39.58
C VAL A 704 10.32 -3.33 40.72
N PRO A 705 9.09 -2.83 40.52
CA PRO A 705 8.33 -2.14 41.56
C PRO A 705 8.09 -3.00 42.82
N LEU A 706 8.17 -2.39 44.02
CA LEU A 706 7.95 -3.12 45.26
C LEU A 706 6.52 -3.60 45.47
N GLU A 707 5.56 -3.00 44.76
CA GLU A 707 4.16 -3.41 44.77
C GLU A 707 3.88 -4.72 44.02
N ASN A 708 4.83 -5.24 43.26
CA ASN A 708 4.68 -6.54 42.60
C ASN A 708 4.42 -7.63 43.63
N THR A 709 3.46 -8.50 43.31
CA THR A 709 3.01 -9.57 44.20
C THR A 709 3.69 -10.90 43.90
N ALA A 710 4.23 -11.09 42.71
CA ALA A 710 5.05 -12.22 42.35
C ALA A 710 6.51 -11.99 42.69
N HIS A 711 7.13 -12.98 43.34
CA HIS A 711 8.57 -12.92 43.62
C HIS A 711 9.36 -13.57 42.48
N THR A 712 9.28 -12.95 41.31
CA THR A 712 10.09 -13.41 40.18
C THR A 712 11.42 -12.69 40.20
N THR A 713 12.48 -13.47 40.25
CA THR A 713 13.85 -12.97 40.36
C THR A 713 14.67 -13.23 39.10
N ARG A 714 14.01 -13.58 37.99
CA ARG A 714 14.68 -13.94 36.75
C ARG A 714 13.99 -13.40 35.52
N MET A 715 14.83 -12.92 34.62
CA MET A 715 14.50 -12.61 33.22
C MET A 715 15.11 -13.70 32.32
N GLU A 716 14.40 -14.10 31.28
CA GLU A 716 14.93 -14.94 30.19
C GLU A 716 14.93 -14.14 28.90
N ILE A 717 16.02 -14.18 28.14
CA ILE A 717 16.08 -13.60 26.81
C ILE A 717 16.27 -14.71 25.77
N PHE A 718 15.47 -14.69 24.72
CA PHE A 718 15.56 -15.58 23.57
C PHE A 718 16.16 -14.83 22.40
N ILE A 719 17.08 -15.45 21.69
CA ILE A 719 17.90 -14.79 20.66
C ILE A 719 17.70 -15.49 19.32
N GLY A 720 17.34 -14.71 18.31
CA GLY A 720 17.41 -15.11 16.91
C GLY A 720 18.58 -14.40 16.21
N ALA A 721 19.54 -15.17 15.72
CA ALA A 721 20.69 -14.64 15.00
C ALA A 721 21.14 -15.58 13.86
N GLY A 722 21.77 -15.05 12.83
CA GLY A 722 22.21 -15.80 11.67
C GLY A 722 21.05 -16.52 10.96
N SER A 723 21.07 -17.84 10.95
CA SER A 723 20.00 -18.64 10.34
C SER A 723 18.76 -18.82 11.24
N ILE A 724 18.83 -18.37 12.48
CA ILE A 724 17.71 -18.40 13.43
C ILE A 724 16.95 -17.08 13.28
N MET A 725 15.85 -17.12 12.55
CA MET A 725 15.13 -15.90 12.12
C MET A 725 14.20 -15.35 13.20
N ASP A 726 13.78 -16.16 14.19
CA ASP A 726 12.90 -15.74 15.27
C ASP A 726 13.34 -16.31 16.62
N ALA A 727 12.89 -15.69 17.70
CA ALA A 727 13.10 -16.14 19.07
C ALA A 727 12.36 -17.44 19.34
N GLN A 728 13.08 -18.52 19.63
CA GLN A 728 12.49 -19.86 19.82
C GLN A 728 13.20 -20.64 20.94
N GLY A 729 12.51 -21.65 21.46
CA GLY A 729 13.04 -22.50 22.51
C GLY A 729 14.38 -23.16 22.12
N GLY A 730 15.30 -23.24 23.09
CA GLY A 730 16.65 -23.78 22.91
C GLY A 730 17.71 -22.73 22.54
N TYR A 731 17.30 -21.48 22.30
CA TYR A 731 18.18 -20.37 21.99
C TYR A 731 17.97 -19.22 22.99
N SER A 732 18.07 -19.53 24.28
CA SER A 732 17.85 -18.57 25.36
C SER A 732 18.95 -18.57 26.41
N THR A 733 19.01 -17.50 27.17
CA THR A 733 19.83 -17.37 28.37
C THR A 733 19.04 -16.64 29.46
N GLN A 734 19.37 -16.88 30.73
CA GLN A 734 18.67 -16.31 31.88
C GLN A 734 19.60 -15.47 32.72
N ALA A 735 19.04 -14.46 33.38
CA ALA A 735 19.74 -13.62 34.31
C ALA A 735 18.88 -13.32 35.54
N ASP A 736 19.52 -13.21 36.70
CA ASP A 736 18.84 -12.90 37.96
C ASP A 736 18.57 -11.39 38.07
N LEU A 737 17.39 -11.03 38.58
CA LEU A 737 16.92 -9.68 38.80
C LEU A 737 17.10 -9.26 40.25
N ILE A 738 17.39 -7.98 40.47
CA ILE A 738 17.30 -7.32 41.76
C ILE A 738 15.93 -6.65 41.85
N CYS A 739 15.16 -6.97 42.88
CA CYS A 739 13.77 -6.55 43.04
C CYS A 739 13.59 -5.71 44.34
N ASP A 740 14.24 -4.55 44.43
CA ASP A 740 14.26 -3.69 45.61
C ASP A 740 13.56 -2.34 45.38
N GLY A 741 12.96 -2.13 44.21
CA GLY A 741 12.26 -0.92 43.84
C GLY A 741 13.15 0.18 43.26
N GLU A 742 14.45 -0.08 43.14
CA GLU A 742 15.42 0.87 42.57
C GLU A 742 15.82 0.45 41.15
N PHE A 743 16.35 1.38 40.36
CA PHE A 743 16.88 1.08 39.01
C PHE A 743 18.23 0.37 39.12
N HIS A 744 18.37 -0.70 38.38
CA HIS A 744 19.57 -1.53 38.21
C HIS A 744 19.94 -1.69 36.77
N THR A 745 21.22 -1.92 36.49
CA THR A 745 21.70 -2.35 35.19
C THR A 745 21.94 -3.85 35.20
N LEU A 746 21.16 -4.59 34.42
CA LEU A 746 21.37 -6.00 34.17
C LEU A 746 22.28 -6.18 32.95
N ARG A 747 23.45 -6.76 33.12
CA ARG A 747 24.32 -7.14 32.01
C ARG A 747 24.22 -8.64 31.77
N VAL A 748 23.72 -9.03 30.58
CA VAL A 748 23.57 -10.41 30.16
C VAL A 748 24.66 -10.74 29.15
N PRO A 749 25.70 -11.50 29.52
CA PRO A 749 26.75 -11.93 28.57
C PRO A 749 26.18 -12.85 27.51
N VAL A 750 26.46 -12.60 26.22
CA VAL A 750 25.93 -13.38 25.10
C VAL A 750 27.02 -13.92 24.18
N SER A 751 28.21 -13.34 24.16
CA SER A 751 29.29 -13.73 23.23
C SER A 751 29.78 -15.17 23.38
N HIS A 752 29.49 -15.82 24.50
CA HIS A 752 29.86 -17.23 24.74
C HIS A 752 28.83 -18.23 24.23
N LEU A 753 27.68 -17.75 23.73
CA LEU A 753 26.60 -18.61 23.25
C LEU A 753 26.88 -19.05 21.82
N ASP A 754 26.83 -20.34 21.54
CA ASP A 754 27.13 -20.91 20.22
C ASP A 754 26.24 -20.37 19.09
N TYR A 755 25.06 -19.86 19.44
CA TYR A 755 24.08 -19.28 18.52
C TYR A 755 24.15 -17.75 18.41
N TRP A 756 25.02 -17.08 19.18
CA TRP A 756 25.33 -15.64 19.05
C TRP A 756 26.34 -15.45 17.92
N LYS A 757 25.88 -15.51 16.67
CA LYS A 757 26.73 -15.37 15.48
C LYS A 757 25.96 -14.91 14.25
N GLY A 758 26.62 -14.08 13.45
CA GLY A 758 26.04 -13.49 12.23
C GLY A 758 25.09 -12.34 12.54
N GLN A 759 24.21 -12.00 11.62
CA GLN A 759 23.27 -10.89 11.80
C GLN A 759 22.31 -11.17 12.95
N LEU A 760 22.15 -10.21 13.86
CA LEU A 760 21.14 -10.25 14.90
C LEU A 760 19.77 -9.98 14.28
N ASN A 761 18.82 -10.90 14.46
CA ASN A 761 17.48 -10.82 13.89
C ASN A 761 16.47 -10.30 14.91
N VAL A 762 16.46 -10.90 16.10
CA VAL A 762 15.48 -10.58 17.15
C VAL A 762 15.99 -10.95 18.53
N ILE A 763 15.62 -10.17 19.54
CA ILE A 763 15.69 -10.56 20.95
C ILE A 763 14.28 -10.47 21.53
N ARG A 764 13.82 -11.54 22.16
CA ARG A 764 12.59 -11.57 22.94
C ARG A 764 12.97 -11.51 24.42
N PHE A 765 12.31 -10.66 25.14
CA PHE A 765 12.50 -10.45 26.58
C PHE A 765 11.30 -11.03 27.34
N ASP A 766 11.51 -12.14 28.03
CA ASP A 766 10.57 -12.68 29.01
C ASP A 766 10.96 -12.12 30.36
N PHE A 767 10.41 -10.96 30.66
CA PHE A 767 10.88 -10.14 31.80
C PHE A 767 10.56 -10.75 33.16
N PHE A 768 9.65 -11.73 33.23
CA PHE A 768 9.39 -12.52 34.41
C PHE A 768 9.17 -13.99 34.09
N THR A 769 9.90 -14.90 34.74
CA THR A 769 9.72 -16.36 34.60
C THR A 769 8.51 -16.89 35.34
N ALA A 770 7.96 -16.14 36.31
CA ALA A 770 6.67 -16.43 36.96
C ALA A 770 6.06 -15.07 37.33
N ALA A 771 4.93 -14.71 36.77
CA ALA A 771 4.29 -13.43 36.96
C ALA A 771 2.82 -13.59 37.31
N LEU A 772 2.29 -12.62 38.07
CA LEU A 772 0.88 -12.46 38.33
C LEU A 772 0.35 -11.23 37.61
N THR A 773 -0.93 -11.25 37.31
CA THR A 773 -1.59 -10.07 36.71
C THR A 773 -1.39 -8.83 37.57
N GLY A 774 -0.93 -7.74 36.95
CA GLY A 774 -0.62 -6.48 37.61
C GLY A 774 0.84 -6.32 37.99
N ASP A 775 1.64 -7.38 37.98
CA ASP A 775 3.09 -7.24 38.15
C ASP A 775 3.67 -6.44 36.99
N ALA A 776 4.66 -5.59 37.27
CA ALA A 776 5.23 -4.69 36.26
C ALA A 776 6.75 -4.61 36.36
N MET A 777 7.37 -4.23 35.27
CA MET A 777 8.78 -3.83 35.20
C MET A 777 8.88 -2.50 34.49
N ASP A 778 9.62 -1.55 35.10
CA ASP A 778 10.03 -0.34 34.42
C ASP A 778 11.35 -0.61 33.69
N ILE A 779 11.44 -0.21 32.43
CA ILE A 779 12.66 -0.37 31.63
C ILE A 779 13.02 1.00 31.07
N SER A 780 14.21 1.48 31.42
CA SER A 780 14.72 2.77 30.94
C SER A 780 15.50 2.65 29.64
N SER A 781 16.29 1.57 29.49
CA SER A 781 17.04 1.36 28.25
C SER A 781 17.36 -0.13 28.00
N ILE A 782 17.62 -0.45 26.72
CA ILE A 782 18.20 -1.73 26.28
C ILE A 782 19.32 -1.41 25.30
N SER A 783 20.53 -1.94 25.56
CA SER A 783 21.70 -1.68 24.72
C SER A 783 22.47 -2.96 24.42
N LEU A 784 23.03 -3.04 23.22
CA LEU A 784 24.06 -4.01 22.86
C LEU A 784 25.41 -3.38 23.20
N VAL A 785 26.25 -4.09 23.94
CA VAL A 785 27.55 -3.58 24.40
C VAL A 785 28.70 -4.49 24.03
N SER A 786 29.81 -3.89 23.64
CA SER A 786 31.03 -4.56 23.22
C SER A 786 31.85 -5.13 24.37
#